data_9e3ec0462362c8ae11759b8077652b15
#
_entry.id   9e3ec0462362c8ae11759b8077652b15
#
_cell.length_a   1.000
_cell.length_b   1.000
_cell.length_c   1.000
_cell.angle_alpha   90.00
_cell.angle_beta   90.00
_cell.angle_gamma   90.00
#
_symmetry.space_group_name_H-M   'P 1'
#
loop_
_entity.id
_entity.type
_entity.pdbx_description
1 polymer ?
#
loop_
_entity_poly.entity_id
_entity_poly.type
_entity_poly.pdbx_seq_one_letter_code
_entity_poly.pdbx_strand_id
1 'polypeptide(L)'
;MTHHSGRNQFNRALGLAACAALAFGGTFLAVPAVAESGSPVPDPSVSAPAVSTPAPAATAPPATASPPAGGSAPAISDAGLTEAILRDLGMTLEQFNAAGDQGKRAADAVASLRGLPGYVGISLKDGRIVVEGSGPELDARVAELNAAGTGDFVLVASSAVPAAPAASPAPSASAPSGAAQPAPERVAASTDQLFKDYVREVGAEGLQAVAYANGSFVIRTGGTNQPEAEGAPANPATPGRLAASPSPSEFVARYSNVRLEEGAPLAPEEDFFGGQGYVLNNGVICSAGYGAYSPDGKPLVLTAGHCTEDGTLTTANVESPESPANKLLGTLGFSQFGGPGNSWITGDEANPGNVGTDIAEIGDIRPGLDVQPATSRWDAPADPGSTAVKIIGTASPSPGQAVCRSGRTARWSCGTVDEVGIYVVGGFTADPSDLRAFRGFLSTSVQSSGGDSGGPWISGNFAVGTHSAGDRVVPGQPINNFAVATTLEDAMTRLPGVQLQLFLNKPLLTEPADGGGVALGQTITGQVPAAPASAVAAGSKVRITVPGHEPVEVPVDSAGQWQFTAPSPAGRLRFTAETVNGFSHSGASTFEVTVLPSELPAPAIAGPAEGAALTALERIEGTGTPGATVELSGDTAGQAVVGLDGKWAVPVTGEARYGSFTVKAVQTARGVVASPAASRSFTVVPPSPAVANIRDGQRFAHDAVPRRITGSAVKGAAVTVTVDGVPVQAASDGAWSAPLPAGLAAGTHTVTVRQTVDGAASAPVNLTFAVDPAPVVVPAGVTPAGISGQLPATGADGLLTAAGVGAGVLLLGGVALVLARRRSRR
;
A
#
# COMPACT_ATOMS: atom_id res chain seq x y z
N MET A 1 19.98 5.88 4.14
CA MET A 1 18.89 5.14 4.79
C MET A 1 17.51 5.70 4.40
N THR A 2 17.18 5.79 3.12
CA THR A 2 15.95 6.49 2.66
C THR A 2 15.27 5.81 1.46
N HIS A 3 15.40 4.48 1.32
CA HIS A 3 14.78 3.77 0.18
C HIS A 3 13.92 2.53 0.53
N HIS A 4 13.62 2.26 1.80
CA HIS A 4 12.87 1.05 2.16
C HIS A 4 11.34 1.18 2.11
N SER A 5 10.76 2.38 2.24
CA SER A 5 9.31 2.54 2.25
C SER A 5 8.64 2.32 0.89
N GLY A 6 9.24 2.82 -0.19
CA GLY A 6 8.67 2.66 -1.53
C GLY A 6 8.76 1.23 -2.09
N ARG A 7 9.79 0.49 -1.70
CA ARG A 7 10.01 -0.88 -2.19
C ARG A 7 9.06 -1.89 -1.55
N ASN A 8 8.73 -1.71 -0.28
CA ASN A 8 7.77 -2.59 0.41
C ASN A 8 6.33 -2.38 -0.07
N GLN A 9 5.95 -1.16 -0.41
CA GLN A 9 4.62 -0.89 -0.98
C GLN A 9 4.50 -1.47 -2.40
N PHE A 10 5.54 -1.37 -3.22
CA PHE A 10 5.55 -1.94 -4.57
C PHE A 10 5.51 -3.47 -4.54
N ASN A 11 6.25 -4.10 -3.64
CA ASN A 11 6.21 -5.56 -3.48
C ASN A 11 4.85 -6.06 -2.94
N ARG A 12 4.15 -5.28 -2.11
CA ARG A 12 2.78 -5.61 -1.69
C ARG A 12 1.78 -5.47 -2.85
N ALA A 13 1.94 -4.44 -3.68
CA ALA A 13 1.12 -4.27 -4.87
C ALA A 13 1.33 -5.38 -5.90
N LEU A 14 2.57 -5.81 -6.11
CA LEU A 14 2.90 -6.95 -6.99
C LEU A 14 2.33 -8.27 -6.45
N GLY A 15 2.37 -8.49 -5.15
CA GLY A 15 1.77 -9.66 -4.51
C GLY A 15 0.25 -9.73 -4.69
N LEU A 16 -0.42 -8.60 -4.54
CA LEU A 16 -1.87 -8.49 -4.76
C LEU A 16 -2.26 -8.66 -6.23
N ALA A 17 -1.49 -8.08 -7.17
CA ALA A 17 -1.73 -8.25 -8.60
C ALA A 17 -1.50 -9.71 -9.05
N ALA A 18 -0.48 -10.39 -8.51
CA ALA A 18 -0.22 -11.80 -8.79
C ALA A 18 -1.34 -12.72 -8.23
N CYS A 19 -1.86 -12.42 -7.04
CA CYS A 19 -3.00 -13.16 -6.47
C CYS A 19 -4.29 -12.94 -7.28
N ALA A 20 -4.57 -11.72 -7.76
CA ALA A 20 -5.74 -11.46 -8.60
C ALA A 20 -5.64 -12.15 -9.96
N ALA A 21 -4.44 -12.20 -10.58
CA ALA A 21 -4.23 -12.89 -11.85
C ALA A 21 -4.37 -14.43 -11.73
N LEU A 22 -3.98 -15.00 -10.58
CA LEU A 22 -4.15 -16.44 -10.32
C LEU A 22 -5.61 -16.84 -10.04
N ALA A 23 -6.45 -15.92 -9.52
CA ALA A 23 -7.87 -16.19 -9.28
C ALA A 23 -8.72 -16.22 -10.57
N PHE A 24 -8.26 -15.61 -11.68
CA PHE A 24 -8.96 -15.59 -12.96
C PHE A 24 -8.51 -16.66 -13.97
N GLY A 25 -7.48 -17.45 -13.66
CA GLY A 25 -6.86 -18.41 -14.58
C GLY A 25 -7.26 -19.87 -14.38
N GLY A 26 -8.16 -20.22 -13.51
CA GLY A 26 -8.54 -21.58 -13.15
C GLY A 26 -9.94 -22.00 -13.58
N THR A 27 -10.14 -22.35 -14.84
CA THR A 27 -11.33 -23.07 -15.28
C THR A 27 -11.00 -24.50 -15.69
N PHE A 28 -11.79 -25.42 -15.14
CA PHE A 28 -12.09 -26.78 -15.58
C PHE A 28 -11.03 -27.89 -15.47
N LEU A 29 -11.35 -28.85 -14.57
CA LEU A 29 -11.67 -30.21 -14.97
C LEU A 29 -12.32 -30.96 -13.78
N ALA A 30 -13.56 -31.36 -13.97
CA ALA A 30 -14.32 -32.23 -13.08
C ALA A 30 -14.01 -33.70 -13.44
N VAL A 31 -13.85 -34.55 -12.43
CA VAL A 31 -13.96 -36.02 -12.57
C VAL A 31 -14.79 -36.56 -11.40
N PRO A 32 -15.67 -37.55 -11.63
CA PRO A 32 -16.84 -37.81 -10.76
C PRO A 32 -16.55 -38.75 -9.59
N ALA A 33 -17.37 -38.55 -8.56
CA ALA A 33 -17.48 -39.39 -7.39
C ALA A 33 -18.17 -40.72 -7.72
N VAL A 34 -17.65 -41.80 -7.14
CA VAL A 34 -18.36 -43.10 -7.10
C VAL A 34 -18.91 -43.28 -5.70
N ALA A 35 -20.22 -43.53 -5.63
CA ALA A 35 -20.98 -43.84 -4.42
C ALA A 35 -20.86 -45.34 -4.14
N GLU A 36 -20.78 -45.69 -2.86
CA GLU A 36 -21.21 -47.02 -2.43
C GLU A 36 -22.03 -46.96 -1.13
N SER A 37 -23.08 -47.75 -1.15
CA SER A 37 -24.27 -47.85 -0.37
C SER A 37 -24.13 -48.66 0.94
N GLY A 38 -25.01 -48.36 1.89
CA GLY A 38 -25.22 -49.27 3.01
C GLY A 38 -26.13 -48.74 4.12
N SER A 39 -27.45 -48.91 4.01
CA SER A 39 -28.45 -48.89 5.10
C SER A 39 -28.52 -50.29 5.71
N PRO A 40 -29.19 -50.58 6.86
CA PRO A 40 -30.53 -50.14 7.20
C PRO A 40 -30.86 -49.82 8.69
N VAL A 41 -32.01 -49.22 8.85
CA VAL A 41 -32.84 -48.94 10.03
C VAL A 41 -33.31 -50.22 10.75
N PRO A 42 -33.73 -50.22 12.08
CA PRO A 42 -35.17 -50.06 12.32
C PRO A 42 -35.61 -49.14 13.48
N ASP A 43 -36.77 -48.53 13.24
CA ASP A 43 -37.71 -47.97 14.20
C ASP A 43 -38.40 -49.07 15.07
N PRO A 44 -38.91 -48.76 16.29
CA PRO A 44 -40.36 -48.73 16.39
C PRO A 44 -40.97 -47.65 17.30
N SER A 45 -42.03 -47.05 16.75
CA SER A 45 -43.18 -46.39 17.34
C SER A 45 -43.72 -46.91 18.69
N VAL A 46 -44.24 -46.02 19.54
CA VAL A 46 -45.54 -46.17 20.26
C VAL A 46 -46.11 -44.78 20.67
N SER A 47 -47.37 -44.67 20.47
CA SER A 47 -48.39 -43.65 20.50
C SER A 47 -48.57 -42.73 21.70
N ALA A 48 -49.18 -41.57 21.36
CA ALA A 48 -49.79 -40.57 22.25
C ALA A 48 -51.04 -41.09 23.03
N PRO A 49 -51.61 -40.32 23.99
CA PRO A 49 -52.74 -39.48 23.61
C PRO A 49 -52.79 -38.05 24.19
N ALA A 50 -53.59 -37.25 23.52
CA ALA A 50 -53.92 -35.87 23.76
C ALA A 50 -54.92 -35.64 24.89
N VAL A 51 -54.93 -34.46 25.52
CA VAL A 51 -56.13 -33.74 25.97
C VAL A 51 -55.94 -32.24 25.86
N SER A 52 -56.99 -31.63 25.30
CA SER A 52 -57.21 -30.22 24.96
C SER A 52 -57.61 -29.35 26.16
N THR A 53 -57.40 -28.03 26.16
CA THR A 53 -58.26 -26.90 25.75
C THR A 53 -57.81 -25.57 26.41
N PRO A 54 -58.36 -24.37 26.12
CA PRO A 54 -57.81 -23.39 25.15
C PRO A 54 -57.54 -21.97 25.73
N ALA A 55 -56.77 -21.24 25.01
CA ALA A 55 -56.64 -19.78 24.76
C ALA A 55 -56.91 -18.69 25.82
N PRO A 56 -56.36 -17.49 25.73
CA PRO A 56 -56.77 -16.55 24.67
C PRO A 56 -55.66 -15.86 23.92
N ALA A 57 -56.07 -15.30 22.80
CA ALA A 57 -55.28 -14.65 21.76
C ALA A 57 -54.53 -13.40 22.26
N ALA A 58 -53.25 -13.30 21.93
CA ALA A 58 -52.55 -12.05 21.86
C ALA A 58 -52.02 -11.87 20.44
N THR A 59 -52.27 -10.73 19.87
CA THR A 59 -51.97 -10.21 18.57
C THR A 59 -50.51 -10.40 18.19
N ALA A 60 -50.23 -11.02 17.05
CA ALA A 60 -48.88 -11.15 16.46
C ALA A 60 -48.38 -9.82 15.92
N PRO A 61 -47.11 -9.48 16.14
CA PRO A 61 -46.43 -8.46 15.35
C PRO A 61 -46.09 -8.98 13.95
N PRO A 62 -45.89 -8.08 12.96
CA PRO A 62 -45.75 -8.47 11.56
C PRO A 62 -44.47 -9.29 11.33
N ALA A 63 -44.60 -10.28 10.46
CA ALA A 63 -43.51 -11.15 10.04
C ALA A 63 -42.32 -10.36 9.50
N THR A 64 -41.20 -10.46 10.16
CA THR A 64 -39.88 -10.08 9.61
C THR A 64 -39.49 -11.10 8.54
N ALA A 65 -39.29 -10.62 7.34
CA ALA A 65 -38.81 -11.41 6.20
C ALA A 65 -37.52 -12.15 6.58
N SER A 66 -37.44 -13.41 6.26
CA SER A 66 -36.22 -14.22 6.32
C SER A 66 -35.14 -13.59 5.46
N PRO A 67 -33.87 -13.53 5.91
CA PRO A 67 -32.79 -13.08 5.06
C PRO A 67 -32.60 -14.10 3.91
N PRO A 68 -32.28 -13.61 2.70
CA PRO A 68 -32.00 -14.49 1.57
C PRO A 68 -30.74 -15.32 1.85
N ALA A 69 -30.81 -16.60 1.54
CA ALA A 69 -29.68 -17.53 1.61
C ALA A 69 -28.56 -17.13 0.65
N GLY A 70 -27.31 -17.14 1.14
CA GLY A 70 -26.13 -17.26 0.30
C GLY A 70 -25.77 -16.03 -0.53
N GLY A 71 -25.43 -14.90 0.10
CA GLY A 71 -24.65 -13.86 -0.55
C GLY A 71 -23.18 -14.24 -0.51
N SER A 72 -22.58 -14.51 -1.67
CA SER A 72 -21.13 -14.44 -1.83
C SER A 72 -20.65 -13.11 -1.23
N ALA A 73 -19.47 -13.11 -0.60
CA ALA A 73 -18.86 -11.88 -0.12
C ALA A 73 -18.90 -10.83 -1.26
N PRO A 74 -19.26 -9.57 -0.99
CA PRO A 74 -19.33 -8.56 -2.02
C PRO A 74 -17.97 -8.50 -2.71
N ALA A 75 -17.93 -8.80 -4.01
CA ALA A 75 -16.76 -8.54 -4.83
C ALA A 75 -16.41 -7.05 -4.64
N ILE A 76 -15.14 -6.75 -4.40
CA ILE A 76 -14.64 -5.38 -4.33
C ILE A 76 -15.10 -4.71 -5.63
N SER A 77 -15.92 -3.68 -5.53
CA SER A 77 -16.37 -2.96 -6.73
C SER A 77 -15.18 -2.26 -7.37
N ASP A 78 -15.14 -2.19 -8.70
CA ASP A 78 -14.08 -1.48 -9.44
C ASP A 78 -13.88 -0.04 -8.95
N ALA A 79 -14.93 0.61 -8.49
CA ALA A 79 -14.88 1.93 -7.87
C ALA A 79 -14.12 1.92 -6.54
N GLY A 80 -14.36 0.94 -5.66
CA GLY A 80 -13.66 0.82 -4.39
C GLY A 80 -12.17 0.47 -4.57
N LEU A 81 -11.86 -0.36 -5.56
CA LEU A 81 -10.48 -0.67 -5.92
C LEU A 81 -9.75 0.56 -6.45
N THR A 82 -10.38 1.34 -7.33
CA THR A 82 -9.81 2.58 -7.89
C THR A 82 -9.51 3.61 -6.80
N GLU A 83 -10.43 3.78 -5.86
CA GLU A 83 -10.27 4.69 -4.73
C GLU A 83 -9.13 4.25 -3.80
N ALA A 84 -9.03 2.96 -3.49
CA ALA A 84 -7.96 2.41 -2.67
C ALA A 84 -6.58 2.57 -3.33
N ILE A 85 -6.46 2.30 -4.63
CA ILE A 85 -5.22 2.46 -5.39
C ILE A 85 -4.77 3.93 -5.39
N LEU A 86 -5.70 4.86 -5.61
CA LEU A 86 -5.38 6.29 -5.61
C LEU A 86 -4.95 6.76 -4.22
N ARG A 87 -5.67 6.35 -3.17
CA ARG A 87 -5.40 6.72 -1.78
C ARG A 87 -4.09 6.14 -1.25
N ASP A 88 -3.85 4.85 -1.48
CA ASP A 88 -2.77 4.11 -0.83
C ASP A 88 -1.46 4.14 -1.63
N LEU A 89 -1.56 4.24 -2.97
CA LEU A 89 -0.42 4.21 -3.88
C LEU A 89 -0.21 5.53 -4.65
N GLY A 90 -1.17 6.45 -4.63
CA GLY A 90 -1.11 7.69 -5.40
C GLY A 90 -1.15 7.48 -6.93
N MET A 91 -1.65 6.32 -7.37
CA MET A 91 -1.67 5.89 -8.77
C MET A 91 -3.11 5.85 -9.29
N THR A 92 -3.29 6.06 -10.59
CA THR A 92 -4.56 5.71 -11.24
C THR A 92 -4.66 4.20 -11.43
N LEU A 93 -5.87 3.68 -11.60
CA LEU A 93 -6.08 2.24 -11.92
C LEU A 93 -5.32 1.82 -13.18
N GLU A 94 -5.24 2.68 -14.19
CA GLU A 94 -4.47 2.42 -15.41
C GLU A 94 -2.96 2.34 -15.12
N GLN A 95 -2.42 3.26 -14.32
CA GLN A 95 -1.02 3.22 -13.90
C GLN A 95 -0.70 2.00 -13.06
N PHE A 96 -1.61 1.60 -12.17
CA PHE A 96 -1.49 0.40 -11.35
C PHE A 96 -1.46 -0.86 -12.21
N ASN A 97 -2.38 -1.00 -13.15
CA ASN A 97 -2.43 -2.14 -14.08
C ASN A 97 -1.18 -2.18 -14.97
N ALA A 98 -0.75 -1.03 -15.50
CA ALA A 98 0.47 -0.95 -16.31
C ALA A 98 1.72 -1.35 -15.52
N ALA A 99 1.83 -0.96 -14.25
CA ALA A 99 2.90 -1.39 -13.36
C ALA A 99 2.84 -2.89 -13.05
N GLY A 100 1.65 -3.44 -12.87
CA GLY A 100 1.40 -4.87 -12.70
C GLY A 100 1.83 -5.69 -13.92
N ASP A 101 1.45 -5.26 -15.11
CA ASP A 101 1.84 -5.89 -16.38
C ASP A 101 3.37 -5.82 -16.58
N GLN A 102 3.98 -4.70 -16.23
CA GLN A 102 5.43 -4.56 -16.28
C GLN A 102 6.12 -5.49 -15.28
N GLY A 103 5.62 -5.58 -14.06
CA GLY A 103 6.10 -6.51 -13.03
C GLY A 103 6.00 -7.97 -13.48
N LYS A 104 4.88 -8.32 -14.12
CA LYS A 104 4.69 -9.66 -14.69
C LYS A 104 5.71 -9.96 -15.78
N ARG A 105 5.94 -9.05 -16.72
CA ARG A 105 6.97 -9.23 -17.77
C ARG A 105 8.37 -9.40 -17.18
N ALA A 106 8.70 -8.62 -16.15
CA ALA A 106 9.95 -8.76 -15.43
C ALA A 106 10.08 -10.16 -14.79
N ALA A 107 9.04 -10.63 -14.11
CA ALA A 107 9.02 -11.95 -13.48
C ALA A 107 9.12 -13.10 -14.50
N ASP A 108 8.38 -13.02 -15.59
CA ASP A 108 8.41 -14.02 -16.68
C ASP A 108 9.80 -14.10 -17.33
N ALA A 109 10.52 -12.98 -17.44
CA ALA A 109 11.86 -12.92 -18.02
C ALA A 109 12.94 -13.56 -17.14
N VAL A 110 12.77 -13.55 -15.80
CA VAL A 110 13.76 -14.07 -14.84
C VAL A 110 14.21 -15.49 -15.18
N ALA A 111 13.28 -16.39 -15.53
CA ALA A 111 13.60 -17.77 -15.82
C ALA A 111 14.60 -17.94 -16.99
N SER A 112 14.54 -17.04 -17.96
CA SER A 112 15.41 -17.03 -19.14
C SER A 112 16.70 -16.23 -18.97
N LEU A 113 16.76 -15.33 -17.99
CA LEU A 113 17.90 -14.46 -17.73
C LEU A 113 18.83 -15.02 -16.64
N ARG A 114 18.28 -15.59 -15.57
CA ARG A 114 19.06 -15.99 -14.38
C ARG A 114 20.13 -17.07 -14.64
N GLY A 115 20.00 -17.83 -15.73
CA GLY A 115 20.97 -18.86 -16.12
C GLY A 115 22.08 -18.35 -17.03
N LEU A 116 22.02 -17.11 -17.50
CA LEU A 116 22.98 -16.57 -18.43
C LEU A 116 24.23 -16.03 -17.71
N PRO A 117 25.42 -16.23 -18.29
CA PRO A 117 26.65 -15.66 -17.75
C PRO A 117 26.55 -14.14 -17.64
N GLY A 118 26.95 -13.61 -16.49
CA GLY A 118 26.97 -12.18 -16.23
C GLY A 118 25.64 -11.55 -15.77
N TYR A 119 24.55 -12.35 -15.64
CA TYR A 119 23.32 -11.88 -15.02
C TYR A 119 23.51 -11.67 -13.51
N VAL A 120 23.11 -10.52 -13.00
CA VAL A 120 23.20 -10.14 -11.58
C VAL A 120 21.83 -10.04 -10.95
N GLY A 121 20.88 -9.36 -11.60
CA GLY A 121 19.56 -9.14 -11.05
C GLY A 121 18.62 -8.45 -12.03
N ILE A 122 17.37 -8.32 -11.63
CA ILE A 122 16.32 -7.59 -12.35
C ILE A 122 15.54 -6.74 -11.37
N SER A 123 15.21 -5.52 -11.77
CA SER A 123 14.46 -4.57 -10.95
C SER A 123 13.57 -3.69 -11.81
N LEU A 124 12.56 -3.07 -11.20
CA LEU A 124 11.71 -2.05 -11.83
C LEU A 124 12.19 -0.68 -11.35
N LYS A 125 12.58 0.18 -12.27
CA LYS A 125 13.05 1.52 -11.96
C LYS A 125 12.62 2.51 -13.03
N ASP A 126 12.04 3.63 -12.61
CA ASP A 126 11.64 4.74 -13.48
C ASP A 126 10.78 4.29 -14.68
N GLY A 127 9.84 3.35 -14.45
CA GLY A 127 8.97 2.78 -15.48
C GLY A 127 9.70 1.89 -16.49
N ARG A 128 10.88 1.35 -16.15
CA ARG A 128 11.65 0.40 -16.97
C ARG A 128 11.97 -0.86 -16.19
N ILE A 129 12.15 -1.95 -16.92
CA ILE A 129 12.65 -3.22 -16.39
C ILE A 129 14.17 -3.18 -16.53
N VAL A 130 14.87 -2.96 -15.43
CA VAL A 130 16.34 -2.87 -15.41
C VAL A 130 16.91 -4.26 -15.15
N VAL A 131 17.61 -4.79 -16.13
CA VAL A 131 18.42 -6.01 -16.00
C VAL A 131 19.85 -5.58 -15.66
N GLU A 132 20.34 -6.02 -14.52
CA GLU A 132 21.69 -5.72 -14.08
C GLU A 132 22.61 -6.86 -14.47
N GLY A 133 23.73 -6.52 -15.08
CA GLY A 133 24.70 -7.51 -15.54
C GLY A 133 25.49 -7.06 -16.76
N SER A 134 26.24 -7.99 -17.34
CA SER A 134 27.02 -7.72 -18.56
C SER A 134 27.36 -9.03 -19.27
N GLY A 135 27.51 -8.99 -20.59
CA GLY A 135 27.93 -10.10 -21.40
C GLY A 135 27.09 -10.27 -22.67
N PRO A 136 27.70 -10.84 -23.75
CA PRO A 136 27.07 -10.88 -25.06
C PRO A 136 25.79 -11.74 -25.10
N GLU A 137 25.68 -12.77 -24.29
CA GLU A 137 24.47 -13.62 -24.20
C GLU A 137 23.34 -12.89 -23.50
N LEU A 138 23.67 -12.10 -22.45
CA LEU A 138 22.71 -11.30 -21.71
C LEU A 138 22.22 -10.12 -22.58
N ASP A 139 23.13 -9.44 -23.31
CA ASP A 139 22.78 -8.39 -24.28
C ASP A 139 21.82 -8.91 -25.35
N ALA A 140 22.14 -10.07 -25.96
CA ALA A 140 21.31 -10.69 -26.97
C ALA A 140 19.91 -11.04 -26.42
N ARG A 141 19.84 -11.59 -25.20
CA ARG A 141 18.56 -11.97 -24.58
C ARG A 141 17.70 -10.77 -24.23
N VAL A 142 18.30 -9.68 -23.72
CA VAL A 142 17.57 -8.44 -23.46
C VAL A 142 17.04 -7.82 -24.76
N ALA A 143 17.84 -7.90 -25.85
CA ALA A 143 17.40 -7.43 -27.17
C ALA A 143 16.20 -8.26 -27.68
N GLU A 144 16.22 -9.59 -27.52
CA GLU A 144 15.09 -10.47 -27.88
C GLU A 144 13.83 -10.15 -27.07
N LEU A 145 13.94 -9.94 -25.76
CA LEU A 145 12.82 -9.56 -24.88
C LEU A 145 12.20 -8.24 -25.31
N ASN A 146 13.05 -7.27 -25.71
CA ASN A 146 12.59 -5.97 -26.24
C ASN A 146 11.93 -6.11 -27.62
N ALA A 147 12.43 -7.00 -28.48
CA ALA A 147 11.84 -7.25 -29.79
C ALA A 147 10.49 -7.97 -29.71
N ALA A 148 10.31 -8.83 -28.73
CA ALA A 148 9.08 -9.59 -28.51
C ALA A 148 7.99 -8.82 -27.73
N GLY A 149 8.33 -7.69 -27.09
CA GLY A 149 7.46 -6.98 -26.17
C GLY A 149 7.43 -5.46 -26.36
N THR A 150 7.28 -4.72 -25.26
CA THR A 150 7.10 -3.26 -25.23
C THR A 150 8.40 -2.45 -25.35
N GLY A 151 9.56 -3.11 -25.38
CA GLY A 151 10.87 -2.44 -25.46
C GLY A 151 11.27 -1.73 -24.16
N ASP A 152 10.78 -2.17 -23.03
CA ASP A 152 10.99 -1.54 -21.71
C ASP A 152 12.14 -2.18 -20.89
N PHE A 153 12.81 -3.22 -21.39
CA PHE A 153 14.00 -3.80 -20.77
C PHE A 153 15.25 -2.97 -21.07
N VAL A 154 16.04 -2.68 -20.03
CA VAL A 154 17.32 -1.97 -20.13
C VAL A 154 18.39 -2.78 -19.43
N LEU A 155 19.48 -3.09 -20.14
CA LEU A 155 20.66 -3.70 -19.51
C LEU A 155 21.55 -2.61 -18.94
N VAL A 156 21.90 -2.75 -17.67
CA VAL A 156 22.81 -1.83 -16.96
C VAL A 156 23.99 -2.63 -16.43
N ALA A 157 25.18 -2.22 -16.77
CA ALA A 157 26.37 -2.80 -16.18
C ALA A 157 26.38 -2.61 -14.68
N SER A 158 26.61 -3.66 -13.91
CA SER A 158 26.73 -3.58 -12.47
C SER A 158 27.92 -2.66 -12.13
N SER A 159 27.63 -1.49 -11.60
CA SER A 159 28.67 -0.55 -11.13
C SER A 159 29.25 -1.11 -9.85
N ALA A 160 30.51 -1.46 -9.82
CA ALA A 160 31.24 -1.63 -8.58
C ALA A 160 31.13 -0.32 -7.78
N VAL A 161 30.48 -0.38 -6.62
CA VAL A 161 30.34 0.80 -5.74
C VAL A 161 31.72 1.21 -5.30
N PRO A 162 32.14 2.48 -5.48
CA PRO A 162 33.32 3.00 -4.79
C PRO A 162 33.07 2.81 -3.29
N ALA A 163 34.05 2.30 -2.56
CA ALA A 163 33.99 2.17 -1.11
C ALA A 163 33.50 3.51 -0.51
N ALA A 164 32.50 3.47 0.34
CA ALA A 164 31.98 4.65 1.03
C ALA A 164 33.16 5.37 1.72
N PRO A 165 33.20 6.71 1.69
CA PRO A 165 34.25 7.44 2.40
C PRO A 165 34.17 7.07 3.88
N ALA A 166 35.28 6.57 4.41
CA ALA A 166 35.43 6.22 5.80
C ALA A 166 35.02 7.41 6.67
N ALA A 167 34.09 7.19 7.60
CA ALA A 167 33.79 8.14 8.65
C ALA A 167 35.08 8.51 9.38
N SER A 168 35.32 9.80 9.55
CA SER A 168 36.50 10.31 10.26
C SER A 168 36.61 9.71 11.65
N PRO A 169 37.71 9.09 12.04
CA PRO A 169 37.84 8.48 13.33
C PRO A 169 37.98 9.54 14.43
N ALA A 170 37.23 9.37 15.49
CA ALA A 170 37.53 10.00 16.77
C ALA A 170 38.90 9.48 17.28
N PRO A 171 39.67 10.23 18.06
CA PRO A 171 41.02 9.86 18.42
C PRO A 171 41.05 8.66 19.34
N SER A 172 41.52 7.53 18.84
CA SER A 172 41.68 6.30 19.57
C SER A 172 43.11 6.14 20.05
N ALA A 173 43.19 5.65 21.29
CA ALA A 173 44.42 5.20 21.90
C ALA A 173 45.01 4.03 21.09
N SER A 174 46.32 4.03 21.00
CA SER A 174 47.17 3.10 20.25
C SER A 174 46.89 1.64 20.65
N ALA A 175 46.49 0.82 19.69
CA ALA A 175 46.51 -0.62 19.75
C ALA A 175 47.55 -1.19 18.78
N PRO A 176 48.15 -2.37 19.03
CA PRO A 176 49.30 -2.84 18.26
C PRO A 176 48.96 -3.26 16.83
N SER A 177 49.88 -3.00 15.93
CA SER A 177 49.86 -3.40 14.53
C SER A 177 49.43 -4.84 14.30
N GLY A 178 48.19 -5.03 13.85
CA GLY A 178 47.70 -6.26 13.26
C GLY A 178 48.04 -6.31 11.76
N ALA A 179 48.34 -7.51 11.27
CA ALA A 179 48.70 -7.77 9.88
C ALA A 179 47.66 -7.21 8.91
N ALA A 180 48.13 -6.58 7.82
CA ALA A 180 47.29 -6.07 6.74
C ALA A 180 46.43 -7.21 6.16
N GLN A 181 45.10 -7.05 6.16
CA GLN A 181 44.19 -7.96 5.47
C GLN A 181 44.53 -7.96 3.97
N PRO A 182 44.62 -9.16 3.32
CA PRO A 182 44.83 -9.23 1.90
C PRO A 182 43.72 -8.52 1.16
N ALA A 183 44.05 -7.82 0.08
CA ALA A 183 43.06 -7.16 -0.78
C ALA A 183 42.05 -8.20 -1.33
N PRO A 184 40.76 -7.88 -1.48
CA PRO A 184 39.76 -8.82 -1.98
C PRO A 184 40.08 -9.25 -3.41
N GLU A 185 40.21 -10.57 -3.61
CA GLU A 185 40.61 -11.17 -4.89
C GLU A 185 39.45 -11.58 -5.78
N ARG A 186 38.21 -11.60 -5.25
CA ARG A 186 37.03 -12.14 -5.91
C ARG A 186 35.94 -11.08 -6.10
N VAL A 187 35.16 -11.26 -7.16
CA VAL A 187 33.92 -10.50 -7.39
C VAL A 187 32.78 -11.50 -7.52
N ALA A 188 31.76 -11.36 -6.71
CA ALA A 188 30.56 -12.20 -6.82
C ALA A 188 29.78 -11.80 -8.09
N ALA A 189 29.39 -12.80 -8.89
CA ALA A 189 28.70 -12.61 -10.16
C ALA A 189 27.18 -12.78 -10.06
N SER A 190 26.70 -13.60 -9.10
CA SER A 190 25.26 -13.80 -8.87
C SER A 190 24.99 -14.27 -7.45
N THR A 191 23.75 -14.07 -6.99
CA THR A 191 23.26 -14.59 -5.70
C THR A 191 23.35 -16.12 -5.64
N ASP A 192 23.00 -16.83 -6.72
CA ASP A 192 23.05 -18.28 -6.79
C ASP A 192 24.48 -18.84 -6.67
N GLN A 193 25.43 -18.19 -7.33
CA GLN A 193 26.84 -18.57 -7.22
C GLN A 193 27.35 -18.33 -5.79
N LEU A 194 27.11 -17.12 -5.28
CA LEU A 194 27.57 -16.72 -3.95
C LEU A 194 26.95 -17.59 -2.85
N PHE A 195 25.65 -17.95 -2.98
CA PHE A 195 24.98 -18.87 -2.06
C PHE A 195 25.65 -20.25 -2.06
N LYS A 196 25.88 -20.83 -3.25
CA LYS A 196 26.53 -22.14 -3.39
C LYS A 196 27.94 -22.12 -2.82
N ASP A 197 28.70 -21.05 -3.09
CA ASP A 197 30.06 -20.90 -2.60
C ASP A 197 30.09 -20.74 -1.08
N TYR A 198 29.17 -19.94 -0.51
CA TYR A 198 29.04 -19.76 0.94
C TYR A 198 28.68 -21.09 1.63
N VAL A 199 27.64 -21.77 1.17
CA VAL A 199 27.20 -23.04 1.76
C VAL A 199 28.30 -24.11 1.68
N ARG A 200 29.06 -24.14 0.58
CA ARG A 200 30.17 -25.07 0.40
C ARG A 200 31.36 -24.76 1.32
N GLU A 201 31.71 -23.48 1.49
CA GLU A 201 32.92 -23.07 2.18
C GLU A 201 32.70 -22.77 3.67
N VAL A 202 31.56 -22.16 4.03
CA VAL A 202 31.22 -21.76 5.39
C VAL A 202 30.21 -22.70 6.04
N GLY A 203 29.22 -23.15 5.26
CA GLY A 203 28.05 -23.92 5.74
C GLY A 203 26.77 -23.12 5.70
N ALA A 204 25.63 -23.82 5.86
CA ALA A 204 24.32 -23.18 5.86
C ALA A 204 23.89 -22.68 7.26
N GLU A 205 24.63 -23.07 8.30
CA GLU A 205 24.29 -22.73 9.69
C GLU A 205 24.43 -21.21 9.90
N GLY A 206 23.39 -20.57 10.46
CA GLY A 206 23.34 -19.11 10.65
C GLY A 206 23.09 -18.29 9.39
N LEU A 207 23.12 -18.86 8.20
CA LEU A 207 22.81 -18.15 6.96
C LEU A 207 21.31 -17.87 6.89
N GLN A 208 20.95 -16.61 6.70
CA GLN A 208 19.56 -16.18 6.52
C GLN A 208 19.25 -15.72 5.11
N ALA A 209 20.18 -15.04 4.49
CA ALA A 209 19.97 -14.55 3.13
C ALA A 209 21.27 -14.36 2.38
N VAL A 210 21.23 -14.61 1.08
CA VAL A 210 22.17 -14.07 0.11
C VAL A 210 21.35 -13.23 -0.85
N ALA A 211 21.55 -11.91 -0.84
CA ALA A 211 20.72 -10.96 -1.56
C ALA A 211 21.59 -10.00 -2.36
N TYR A 212 20.98 -9.30 -3.32
CA TYR A 212 21.60 -8.19 -4.02
C TYR A 212 20.84 -6.90 -3.73
N ALA A 213 21.52 -5.88 -3.24
CA ALA A 213 20.93 -4.60 -2.90
C ALA A 213 21.93 -3.46 -3.07
N ASN A 214 21.50 -2.36 -3.67
CA ASN A 214 22.28 -1.12 -3.81
C ASN A 214 23.66 -1.33 -4.48
N GLY A 215 23.72 -2.18 -5.51
CA GLY A 215 24.97 -2.40 -6.27
C GLY A 215 25.96 -3.37 -5.63
N SER A 216 25.62 -4.03 -4.52
CA SER A 216 26.46 -5.02 -3.85
C SER A 216 25.67 -6.24 -3.40
N PHE A 217 26.34 -7.38 -3.28
CA PHE A 217 25.76 -8.55 -2.65
C PHE A 217 25.81 -8.42 -1.14
N VAL A 218 24.81 -9.01 -0.47
CA VAL A 218 24.69 -9.03 0.97
C VAL A 218 24.55 -10.47 1.41
N ILE A 219 25.43 -10.91 2.29
CA ILE A 219 25.24 -12.13 3.08
C ILE A 219 24.70 -11.70 4.43
N ARG A 220 23.54 -12.23 4.79
CA ARG A 220 22.92 -11.96 6.10
C ARG A 220 22.98 -13.20 6.95
N THR A 221 23.53 -13.06 8.16
CA THR A 221 23.70 -14.12 9.15
C THR A 221 23.03 -13.75 10.46
N GLY A 222 22.63 -14.75 11.24
CA GLY A 222 21.95 -14.59 12.53
C GLY A 222 20.89 -15.67 12.75
N GLY A 223 19.99 -15.48 13.67
CA GLY A 223 18.88 -16.42 13.87
C GLY A 223 19.16 -17.45 14.95
N THR A 224 18.72 -18.69 14.73
CA THR A 224 18.98 -19.82 15.66
C THR A 224 20.46 -20.03 15.89
N ASN A 225 21.27 -19.53 14.97
CA ASN A 225 22.70 -19.44 15.07
C ASN A 225 23.08 -18.00 15.41
N GLN A 226 23.78 -17.80 16.51
CA GLN A 226 24.21 -16.47 16.95
C GLN A 226 25.01 -15.80 15.83
N PRO A 227 24.82 -14.49 15.62
CA PRO A 227 25.67 -13.73 14.69
C PRO A 227 27.14 -13.89 15.13
N GLU A 228 28.04 -13.83 14.16
CA GLU A 228 29.47 -13.88 14.47
C GLU A 228 29.82 -12.64 15.32
N ALA A 229 30.28 -12.87 16.56
CA ALA A 229 30.75 -11.80 17.41
C ALA A 229 32.04 -11.20 16.83
N GLU A 230 32.09 -9.88 16.64
CA GLU A 230 33.30 -9.18 16.17
C GLU A 230 34.51 -9.59 17.04
N GLY A 231 35.52 -10.18 16.39
CA GLY A 231 36.78 -10.57 17.06
C GLY A 231 36.74 -11.84 17.90
N ALA A 232 35.69 -12.63 17.88
CA ALA A 232 35.67 -13.91 18.53
C ALA A 232 36.52 -14.94 17.75
N PRO A 233 37.48 -15.63 18.41
CA PRO A 233 38.17 -16.72 17.75
C PRO A 233 37.19 -17.82 17.40
N ALA A 234 37.34 -18.39 16.19
CA ALA A 234 36.46 -19.45 15.71
C ALA A 234 36.25 -20.52 16.77
N ASN A 235 35.02 -20.67 17.28
CA ASN A 235 34.71 -21.68 18.28
C ASN A 235 34.56 -23.04 17.59
N PRO A 236 35.43 -24.03 17.82
CA PRO A 236 35.40 -25.32 17.12
C PRO A 236 34.24 -26.24 17.55
N ALA A 237 33.37 -25.80 18.43
CA ALA A 237 32.36 -26.62 19.09
C ALA A 237 30.94 -26.47 18.57
N THR A 238 30.69 -25.72 17.49
CA THR A 238 29.35 -25.58 16.91
C THR A 238 29.05 -26.77 15.98
N PRO A 239 28.03 -27.61 16.29
CA PRO A 239 27.69 -28.75 15.45
C PRO A 239 27.29 -28.25 14.03
N GLY A 240 27.90 -28.81 12.99
CA GLY A 240 27.62 -28.49 11.59
C GLY A 240 28.71 -27.68 10.89
N ARG A 241 29.69 -27.14 11.58
CA ARG A 241 30.84 -26.46 10.99
C ARG A 241 32.00 -27.44 10.80
N LEU A 242 32.51 -27.53 9.58
CA LEU A 242 33.73 -28.29 9.31
C LEU A 242 34.91 -27.59 10.01
N ALA A 243 35.77 -28.35 10.71
CA ALA A 243 36.86 -27.84 11.56
C ALA A 243 37.93 -26.98 10.84
N ALA A 244 37.80 -26.67 9.58
CA ALA A 244 38.66 -25.84 8.76
C ALA A 244 37.92 -24.84 7.87
N SER A 245 36.62 -24.59 8.14
CA SER A 245 35.82 -23.65 7.33
C SER A 245 36.08 -22.21 7.75
N PRO A 246 36.17 -21.25 6.80
CA PRO A 246 36.30 -19.84 7.12
C PRO A 246 35.07 -19.32 7.85
N SER A 247 35.23 -18.27 8.64
CA SER A 247 34.11 -17.55 9.22
C SER A 247 33.31 -16.78 8.14
N PRO A 248 32.07 -16.38 8.40
CA PRO A 248 31.32 -15.52 7.50
C PRO A 248 32.08 -14.25 7.09
N SER A 249 32.74 -13.59 8.04
CA SER A 249 33.53 -12.40 7.79
C SER A 249 34.78 -12.69 6.95
N GLU A 250 35.50 -13.79 7.21
CA GLU A 250 36.62 -14.23 6.39
C GLU A 250 36.22 -14.61 4.97
N PHE A 251 35.03 -15.19 4.80
CA PHE A 251 34.48 -15.48 3.49
C PHE A 251 34.17 -14.20 2.70
N VAL A 252 33.43 -13.26 3.32
CA VAL A 252 33.05 -11.98 2.72
C VAL A 252 34.27 -11.12 2.40
N ALA A 253 35.30 -11.12 3.24
CA ALA A 253 36.53 -10.36 3.02
C ALA A 253 37.27 -10.72 1.71
N ARG A 254 36.99 -11.87 1.12
CA ARG A 254 37.55 -12.30 -0.17
C ARG A 254 36.86 -11.67 -1.39
N TYR A 255 35.76 -10.96 -1.20
CA TYR A 255 34.95 -10.39 -2.28
C TYR A 255 34.93 -8.87 -2.18
N SER A 256 35.13 -8.17 -3.27
CA SER A 256 35.11 -6.70 -3.31
C SER A 256 33.69 -6.11 -3.34
N ASN A 257 32.68 -6.91 -3.73
CA ASN A 257 31.30 -6.49 -3.93
C ASN A 257 30.30 -7.22 -3.01
N VAL A 258 30.78 -7.85 -1.93
CA VAL A 258 29.95 -8.57 -0.95
C VAL A 258 30.13 -7.93 0.41
N ARG A 259 29.06 -7.75 1.16
CA ARG A 259 29.06 -7.27 2.54
C ARG A 259 28.34 -8.26 3.46
N LEU A 260 28.79 -8.31 4.70
CA LEU A 260 28.13 -9.07 5.77
C LEU A 260 27.15 -8.16 6.51
N GLU A 261 25.96 -8.64 6.77
CA GLU A 261 24.97 -7.98 7.62
C GLU A 261 24.46 -8.95 8.68
N GLU A 262 24.17 -8.45 9.85
CA GLU A 262 23.45 -9.15 10.89
C GLU A 262 21.95 -9.11 10.57
N GLY A 263 21.25 -10.24 10.71
CA GLY A 263 19.82 -10.38 10.48
C GLY A 263 19.09 -11.00 11.65
N ALA A 264 17.85 -10.58 11.86
CA ALA A 264 16.95 -11.28 12.77
C ALA A 264 16.56 -12.67 12.23
N PRO A 265 16.23 -13.64 13.09
CA PRO A 265 15.78 -14.96 12.66
C PRO A 265 14.63 -14.87 11.64
N LEU A 266 14.74 -15.65 10.56
CA LEU A 266 13.63 -15.83 9.60
C LEU A 266 12.87 -17.08 10.03
N ALA A 267 11.58 -16.92 10.35
CA ALA A 267 10.66 -18.02 10.65
C ALA A 267 9.34 -17.79 9.90
N PRO A 268 8.59 -18.84 9.56
CA PRO A 268 7.21 -18.69 9.13
C PRO A 268 6.42 -17.96 10.22
N GLU A 269 5.69 -16.92 9.83
CA GLU A 269 4.81 -16.18 10.74
C GLU A 269 3.51 -16.97 10.92
N GLU A 270 3.05 -17.12 12.18
CA GLU A 270 1.83 -17.81 12.54
C GLU A 270 1.17 -17.04 13.69
N ASP A 271 -0.03 -16.53 13.44
CA ASP A 271 -0.81 -15.84 14.48
C ASP A 271 -1.43 -16.82 15.49
N PHE A 272 -1.37 -16.47 16.77
CA PHE A 272 -1.96 -17.25 17.85
C PHE A 272 -2.91 -16.40 18.71
N PHE A 273 -4.16 -16.83 18.82
CA PHE A 273 -5.25 -16.09 19.45
C PHE A 273 -5.71 -16.75 20.74
N GLY A 274 -6.25 -15.96 21.65
CA GLY A 274 -6.99 -16.47 22.80
C GLY A 274 -8.16 -17.36 22.36
N GLY A 275 -8.38 -18.44 23.07
CA GLY A 275 -9.37 -19.46 22.78
C GLY A 275 -8.88 -20.60 21.88
N GLN A 276 -7.73 -20.49 21.22
CA GLN A 276 -7.14 -21.60 20.48
C GLN A 276 -6.59 -22.68 21.43
N GLY A 277 -6.62 -23.91 20.94
CA GLY A 277 -6.19 -25.08 21.72
C GLY A 277 -4.68 -25.25 21.76
N TYR A 278 -4.19 -25.78 22.87
CA TYR A 278 -2.85 -26.29 22.99
C TYR A 278 -2.83 -27.63 23.70
N VAL A 279 -1.79 -28.43 23.45
CA VAL A 279 -1.61 -29.76 23.96
C VAL A 279 -0.37 -29.78 24.86
N LEU A 280 -0.53 -30.29 26.07
CA LEU A 280 0.54 -30.43 27.06
C LEU A 280 1.36 -31.73 26.85
N ASN A 281 2.54 -31.82 27.46
CA ASN A 281 3.45 -32.96 27.30
C ASN A 281 2.88 -34.30 27.84
N ASN A 282 1.80 -34.30 28.62
CA ASN A 282 1.06 -35.51 29.05
C ASN A 282 -0.16 -35.81 28.17
N GLY A 283 -0.42 -35.01 27.11
CA GLY A 283 -1.56 -35.14 26.18
C GLY A 283 -2.85 -34.45 26.65
N VAL A 284 -2.87 -33.78 27.81
CA VAL A 284 -3.97 -32.91 28.22
C VAL A 284 -4.10 -31.72 27.25
N ILE A 285 -5.34 -31.37 26.95
CA ILE A 285 -5.68 -30.26 26.04
C ILE A 285 -6.34 -29.16 26.84
N CYS A 286 -5.86 -27.94 26.66
CA CYS A 286 -6.44 -26.72 27.22
C CYS A 286 -6.53 -25.61 26.13
N SER A 287 -7.05 -24.46 26.51
CA SER A 287 -7.21 -23.30 25.65
C SER A 287 -6.31 -22.14 26.11
N ALA A 288 -5.74 -21.41 25.16
CA ALA A 288 -5.06 -20.16 25.42
C ALA A 288 -6.01 -19.10 25.97
N GLY A 289 -5.60 -18.37 26.97
CA GLY A 289 -6.33 -17.25 27.54
C GLY A 289 -6.03 -15.96 26.78
N TYR A 290 -5.08 -15.18 27.27
CA TYR A 290 -4.70 -13.89 26.70
C TYR A 290 -3.23 -13.84 26.37
N GLY A 291 -2.89 -13.07 25.33
CA GLY A 291 -1.54 -12.61 25.13
C GLY A 291 -1.14 -11.64 26.25
N ALA A 292 0.09 -11.75 26.70
CA ALA A 292 0.67 -10.91 27.73
C ALA A 292 2.18 -10.72 27.49
N TYR A 293 2.80 -9.87 28.30
CA TYR A 293 4.24 -9.68 28.35
C TYR A 293 4.76 -9.93 29.75
N SER A 294 5.90 -10.60 29.84
CA SER A 294 6.66 -10.71 31.07
C SER A 294 7.19 -9.35 31.55
N PRO A 295 7.69 -9.24 32.79
CA PRO A 295 8.28 -7.99 33.29
C PRO A 295 9.46 -7.45 32.47
N ASP A 296 10.11 -8.31 31.68
CA ASP A 296 11.21 -7.97 30.77
C ASP A 296 10.74 -7.80 29.31
N GLY A 297 9.41 -7.78 29.06
CA GLY A 297 8.81 -7.48 27.75
C GLY A 297 8.78 -8.66 26.78
N LYS A 298 9.03 -9.90 27.24
CA LYS A 298 8.89 -11.08 26.38
C LYS A 298 7.43 -11.51 26.26
N PRO A 299 6.99 -12.03 25.10
CA PRO A 299 5.63 -12.50 24.92
C PRO A 299 5.32 -13.70 25.80
N LEU A 300 4.12 -13.71 26.36
CA LEU A 300 3.54 -14.78 27.17
C LEU A 300 2.14 -15.11 26.66
N VAL A 301 1.66 -16.32 26.95
CA VAL A 301 0.25 -16.68 26.90
C VAL A 301 -0.23 -17.02 28.30
N LEU A 302 -1.28 -16.36 28.77
CA LEU A 302 -1.95 -16.69 30.03
C LEU A 302 -2.92 -17.86 29.81
N THR A 303 -3.05 -18.73 30.79
CA THR A 303 -3.95 -19.89 30.77
C THR A 303 -4.36 -20.27 32.20
N ALA A 304 -5.08 -21.36 32.39
CA ALA A 304 -5.46 -21.82 33.75
C ALA A 304 -4.34 -22.58 34.44
N GLY A 305 -4.22 -22.39 35.75
CA GLY A 305 -3.24 -23.06 36.59
C GLY A 305 -3.45 -24.57 36.66
N HIS A 306 -4.71 -25.01 36.71
CA HIS A 306 -5.01 -26.44 36.74
C HIS A 306 -4.57 -27.20 35.47
N CYS A 307 -4.37 -26.52 34.36
CA CYS A 307 -3.82 -27.12 33.14
C CYS A 307 -2.40 -27.67 33.34
N THR A 308 -1.64 -27.16 34.32
CA THR A 308 -0.24 -27.50 34.51
C THR A 308 0.00 -28.69 35.48
N GLU A 309 -1.07 -29.25 36.03
CA GLU A 309 -0.99 -30.26 37.09
C GLU A 309 -0.07 -29.81 38.25
N ASP A 310 -0.40 -28.64 38.82
CA ASP A 310 0.39 -28.01 39.89
C ASP A 310 1.83 -27.68 39.49
N GLY A 311 2.09 -27.42 38.23
CA GLY A 311 3.41 -27.06 37.70
C GLY A 311 4.32 -28.26 37.40
N THR A 312 3.75 -29.49 37.35
CA THR A 312 4.54 -30.68 36.98
C THR A 312 4.78 -30.81 35.49
N LEU A 313 3.92 -30.19 34.67
CA LEU A 313 4.07 -30.14 33.20
C LEU A 313 4.96 -28.99 32.78
N THR A 314 5.67 -29.16 31.66
CA THR A 314 6.76 -28.25 31.27
C THR A 314 6.58 -27.62 29.91
N THR A 315 5.89 -28.30 28.99
CA THR A 315 5.79 -27.81 27.62
C THR A 315 4.36 -27.80 27.11
N ALA A 316 4.01 -26.77 26.37
CA ALA A 316 2.79 -26.61 25.64
C ALA A 316 3.07 -26.56 24.12
N ASN A 317 2.24 -27.25 23.34
CA ASN A 317 2.33 -27.28 21.88
C ASN A 317 1.01 -26.76 21.31
N VAL A 318 1.07 -25.98 20.21
CA VAL A 318 -0.13 -25.54 19.50
C VAL A 318 -0.90 -26.78 19.02
N GLU A 319 -2.20 -26.85 19.30
CA GLU A 319 -3.05 -27.91 18.78
C GLU A 319 -3.18 -27.75 17.26
N SER A 320 -2.76 -28.75 16.50
CA SER A 320 -2.92 -28.80 15.05
C SER A 320 -3.83 -29.96 14.66
N PRO A 321 -5.04 -29.69 14.17
CA PRO A 321 -5.95 -30.75 13.68
C PRO A 321 -5.41 -31.48 12.45
N GLU A 322 -4.48 -30.87 11.71
CA GLU A 322 -3.98 -31.40 10.41
C GLU A 322 -2.64 -32.11 10.50
N SER A 323 -1.94 -32.02 11.64
CA SER A 323 -0.61 -32.62 11.82
C SER A 323 -0.49 -33.32 13.17
N PRO A 324 -0.12 -34.62 13.19
CA PRO A 324 0.13 -35.33 14.44
C PRO A 324 1.38 -34.81 15.18
N ALA A 325 2.18 -33.98 14.56
CA ALA A 325 3.35 -33.32 15.18
C ALA A 325 2.94 -31.90 15.57
N ASN A 326 2.42 -31.74 16.80
CA ASN A 326 2.14 -30.44 17.39
C ASN A 326 3.45 -29.62 17.45
N LYS A 327 3.40 -28.40 16.95
CA LYS A 327 4.54 -27.46 17.05
C LYS A 327 4.58 -26.85 18.44
N LEU A 328 5.78 -26.70 19.00
CA LEU A 328 5.97 -26.03 20.29
C LEU A 328 5.25 -24.67 20.29
N LEU A 329 4.43 -24.42 21.33
CA LEU A 329 3.92 -23.09 21.67
C LEU A 329 4.95 -22.38 22.54
N GLY A 330 5.33 -23.00 23.68
CA GLY A 330 6.26 -22.46 24.63
C GLY A 330 6.46 -23.37 25.83
N THR A 331 7.09 -22.86 26.88
CA THR A 331 7.34 -23.54 28.15
C THR A 331 6.43 -23.00 29.25
N LEU A 332 5.95 -23.90 30.12
CA LEU A 332 5.12 -23.51 31.26
C LEU A 332 6.03 -22.86 32.35
N GLY A 333 5.62 -21.68 32.79
CA GLY A 333 6.26 -20.90 33.82
C GLY A 333 5.52 -20.95 35.15
N PHE A 334 5.14 -19.77 35.67
CA PHE A 334 4.35 -19.67 36.90
C PHE A 334 3.01 -20.39 36.75
N SER A 335 2.57 -21.07 37.82
CA SER A 335 1.27 -21.70 37.91
C SER A 335 0.72 -21.64 39.35
N GLN A 336 -0.56 -21.30 39.46
CA GLN A 336 -1.30 -21.39 40.70
C GLN A 336 -2.72 -21.86 40.41
N PHE A 337 -3.09 -22.97 41.14
CA PHE A 337 -4.45 -23.50 41.18
C PHE A 337 -4.88 -23.64 42.63
N GLY A 338 -5.81 -22.79 43.09
CA GLY A 338 -6.18 -22.64 44.50
C GLY A 338 -5.33 -21.62 45.23
N GLY A 339 -5.00 -21.88 46.48
CA GLY A 339 -4.20 -21.03 47.36
C GLY A 339 -2.74 -20.88 46.91
N PRO A 340 -1.93 -20.03 47.59
CA PRO A 340 -0.52 -19.87 47.31
C PRO A 340 0.25 -21.21 47.29
N GLY A 341 1.08 -21.40 46.23
CA GLY A 341 1.83 -22.64 46.03
C GLY A 341 0.95 -23.85 45.72
N ASN A 342 -0.16 -23.64 45.04
CA ASN A 342 -1.13 -24.67 44.71
C ASN A 342 -1.80 -25.34 45.92
N SER A 343 -1.89 -24.63 47.04
CA SER A 343 -2.43 -25.15 48.26
C SER A 343 -3.94 -25.32 48.22
N TRP A 344 -4.42 -26.40 48.88
CA TRP A 344 -5.82 -26.71 49.03
C TRP A 344 -6.44 -26.10 50.28
N ILE A 345 -7.72 -26.22 50.45
CA ILE A 345 -8.47 -25.81 51.65
C ILE A 345 -8.08 -26.72 52.80
N THR A 346 -7.54 -26.16 53.89
CA THR A 346 -7.06 -26.93 55.01
C THR A 346 -8.11 -27.17 56.08
N GLY A 347 -9.18 -26.38 56.11
CA GLY A 347 -10.22 -26.46 57.11
C GLY A 347 -9.75 -26.07 58.53
N ASP A 348 -8.60 -25.42 58.65
CA ASP A 348 -8.07 -24.87 59.90
C ASP A 348 -8.92 -23.68 60.35
N GLU A 349 -9.35 -23.69 61.62
CA GLU A 349 -10.19 -22.63 62.17
C GLU A 349 -9.53 -21.24 62.16
N ALA A 350 -8.18 -21.23 62.29
CA ALA A 350 -7.38 -20.00 62.23
C ALA A 350 -7.10 -19.52 60.79
N ASN A 351 -7.18 -20.45 59.82
CA ASN A 351 -6.95 -20.18 58.39
C ASN A 351 -7.86 -21.07 57.53
N PRO A 352 -9.16 -20.84 57.58
CA PRO A 352 -10.18 -21.79 57.12
C PRO A 352 -10.16 -22.07 55.62
N GLY A 353 -9.43 -21.26 54.83
CA GLY A 353 -9.38 -21.49 53.38
C GLY A 353 -8.22 -20.78 52.71
N ASN A 354 -7.45 -21.54 51.97
CA ASN A 354 -6.43 -21.02 51.04
C ASN A 354 -7.07 -20.58 49.76
N VAL A 355 -7.73 -19.41 49.78
CA VAL A 355 -8.36 -18.83 48.60
C VAL A 355 -7.30 -18.15 47.73
N GLY A 356 -7.26 -18.51 46.46
CA GLY A 356 -6.33 -17.94 45.50
C GLY A 356 -6.95 -17.73 44.11
N THR A 357 -6.30 -18.28 43.14
CA THR A 357 -6.68 -18.10 41.70
C THR A 357 -6.47 -19.40 40.93
N ASP A 358 -6.82 -19.39 39.65
CA ASP A 358 -6.53 -20.46 38.72
C ASP A 358 -5.91 -19.84 37.46
N ILE A 359 -4.57 -19.68 37.50
CA ILE A 359 -3.80 -18.98 36.45
C ILE A 359 -2.42 -19.61 36.26
N ALA A 360 -1.96 -19.69 35.02
CA ALA A 360 -0.61 -20.03 34.64
C ALA A 360 -0.15 -19.21 33.44
N GLU A 361 1.15 -19.21 33.22
CA GLU A 361 1.77 -18.60 32.06
C GLU A 361 2.54 -19.61 31.20
N ILE A 362 2.50 -19.41 29.89
CA ILE A 362 3.33 -20.10 28.91
C ILE A 362 4.29 -19.06 28.38
N GLY A 363 5.56 -19.21 28.66
CA GLY A 363 6.64 -18.34 28.22
C GLY A 363 7.51 -18.99 27.15
N ASP A 364 8.66 -18.37 26.86
CA ASP A 364 9.59 -18.81 25.82
C ASP A 364 8.86 -19.19 24.53
N ILE A 365 7.94 -18.32 24.12
CA ILE A 365 7.13 -18.51 22.92
C ILE A 365 8.07 -18.74 21.73
N ARG A 366 7.82 -19.81 20.96
CA ARG A 366 8.69 -20.14 19.83
C ARG A 366 8.81 -19.00 18.82
N PRO A 367 9.98 -18.80 18.21
CA PRO A 367 10.16 -17.83 17.16
C PRO A 367 9.18 -18.06 15.99
N GLY A 368 8.60 -16.98 15.49
CA GLY A 368 7.64 -17.00 14.38
C GLY A 368 6.19 -17.28 14.79
N LEU A 369 5.90 -17.47 16.08
CA LEU A 369 4.53 -17.44 16.59
C LEU A 369 4.26 -16.05 17.16
N ASP A 370 3.30 -15.35 16.57
CA ASP A 370 2.87 -14.03 17.00
C ASP A 370 1.60 -14.12 17.83
N VAL A 371 1.74 -13.93 19.14
CA VAL A 371 0.62 -13.93 20.07
C VAL A 371 -0.18 -12.65 19.86
N GLN A 372 -1.45 -12.80 19.53
CA GLN A 372 -2.30 -11.68 19.16
C GLN A 372 -3.07 -11.10 20.35
N PRO A 373 -3.22 -9.77 20.47
CA PRO A 373 -4.05 -9.13 21.49
C PRO A 373 -5.55 -9.26 21.15
N ALA A 374 -5.99 -10.49 20.93
CA ALA A 374 -7.33 -10.77 20.46
C ALA A 374 -7.78 -12.20 20.83
N THR A 375 -9.10 -12.38 20.84
CA THR A 375 -9.77 -13.65 21.17
C THR A 375 -10.53 -14.16 19.96
N SER A 376 -10.32 -15.41 19.56
CA SER A 376 -11.03 -16.06 18.45
C SER A 376 -12.51 -16.18 18.75
N ARG A 377 -13.38 -15.84 17.78
CA ARG A 377 -14.82 -16.09 17.83
C ARG A 377 -15.22 -17.44 17.21
N TRP A 378 -14.29 -18.12 16.57
CA TRP A 378 -14.52 -19.39 15.89
C TRP A 378 -15.50 -19.35 14.70
N ASP A 379 -15.89 -18.14 14.26
CA ASP A 379 -16.75 -17.97 13.09
C ASP A 379 -16.01 -18.37 11.79
N ALA A 380 -14.69 -18.22 11.79
CA ALA A 380 -13.80 -18.62 10.71
C ALA A 380 -12.60 -19.41 11.27
N PRO A 381 -12.73 -20.71 11.57
CA PRO A 381 -11.66 -21.48 12.21
C PRO A 381 -10.36 -21.56 11.39
N ALA A 382 -10.45 -21.47 10.06
CA ALA A 382 -9.28 -21.44 9.17
C ALA A 382 -8.57 -20.08 9.11
N ASP A 383 -9.25 -19.00 9.55
CA ASP A 383 -8.73 -17.63 9.64
C ASP A 383 -9.29 -16.97 10.91
N PRO A 384 -8.78 -17.37 12.09
CA PRO A 384 -9.28 -16.88 13.38
C PRO A 384 -9.17 -15.36 13.53
N GLY A 385 -8.20 -14.75 12.85
CA GLY A 385 -7.92 -13.31 12.91
C GLY A 385 -9.03 -12.44 12.33
N SER A 386 -9.73 -12.92 11.29
CA SER A 386 -10.71 -12.13 10.54
C SER A 386 -11.93 -11.72 11.38
N THR A 387 -12.27 -12.51 12.40
CA THR A 387 -13.42 -12.24 13.28
C THR A 387 -13.05 -12.09 14.75
N ALA A 388 -11.75 -12.12 15.07
CA ALA A 388 -11.27 -12.07 16.45
C ALA A 388 -11.63 -10.76 17.15
N VAL A 389 -12.06 -10.86 18.39
CA VAL A 389 -12.37 -9.72 19.25
C VAL A 389 -11.09 -9.15 19.83
N LYS A 390 -10.83 -7.89 19.57
CA LYS A 390 -9.62 -7.18 20.04
C LYS A 390 -9.72 -6.88 21.54
N ILE A 391 -8.61 -7.02 22.26
CA ILE A 391 -8.52 -6.76 23.70
C ILE A 391 -7.83 -5.41 23.91
N ILE A 392 -8.52 -4.49 24.61
CA ILE A 392 -8.02 -3.12 24.84
C ILE A 392 -7.86 -2.78 26.34
N GLY A 393 -8.10 -3.75 27.23
CA GLY A 393 -8.00 -3.55 28.68
C GLY A 393 -8.66 -4.66 29.45
N THR A 394 -8.82 -4.46 30.75
CA THR A 394 -9.47 -5.37 31.69
C THR A 394 -10.74 -4.77 32.28
N ALA A 395 -11.65 -5.60 32.71
CA ALA A 395 -12.83 -5.20 33.49
C ALA A 395 -13.09 -6.23 34.59
N SER A 396 -13.54 -5.76 35.75
CA SER A 396 -14.00 -6.65 36.82
C SER A 396 -15.37 -7.21 36.50
N PRO A 397 -15.67 -8.49 36.80
CA PRO A 397 -16.98 -9.07 36.60
C PRO A 397 -17.98 -8.51 37.59
N SER A 398 -19.23 -8.34 37.14
CA SER A 398 -20.36 -7.97 38.01
C SER A 398 -21.64 -8.68 37.58
N PRO A 399 -22.52 -9.06 38.54
CA PRO A 399 -23.79 -9.71 38.19
C PRO A 399 -24.59 -8.90 37.16
N GLY A 400 -25.13 -9.60 36.16
CA GLY A 400 -25.86 -9.03 35.04
C GLY A 400 -24.99 -8.54 33.89
N GLN A 401 -23.66 -8.51 34.02
CA GLN A 401 -22.75 -8.10 32.96
C GLN A 401 -22.76 -9.12 31.82
N ALA A 402 -22.89 -8.60 30.58
CA ALA A 402 -22.78 -9.44 29.39
C ALA A 402 -21.34 -9.89 29.20
N VAL A 403 -21.15 -11.19 29.00
CA VAL A 403 -19.85 -11.83 28.82
C VAL A 403 -19.88 -12.86 27.72
N CYS A 404 -18.76 -13.07 27.07
CA CYS A 404 -18.53 -14.15 26.14
C CYS A 404 -17.27 -14.92 26.52
N ARG A 405 -17.26 -16.21 26.25
CA ARG A 405 -16.10 -17.09 26.45
C ARG A 405 -15.67 -17.69 25.11
N SER A 406 -14.37 -17.82 24.93
CA SER A 406 -13.77 -18.57 23.83
C SER A 406 -13.00 -19.77 24.35
N GLY A 407 -13.03 -20.88 23.64
CA GLY A 407 -12.26 -22.09 23.96
C GLY A 407 -12.28 -23.08 22.81
N ARG A 408 -11.33 -24.00 22.81
CA ARG A 408 -11.09 -24.90 21.67
C ARG A 408 -12.22 -25.94 21.47
N THR A 409 -12.96 -26.31 22.53
CA THR A 409 -13.97 -27.39 22.51
C THR A 409 -15.37 -26.84 22.23
N ALA A 410 -15.93 -26.05 23.15
CA ALA A 410 -17.28 -25.46 22.98
C ALA A 410 -17.23 -24.15 22.21
N ARG A 411 -16.07 -23.76 21.72
CA ARG A 411 -15.84 -22.59 20.85
C ARG A 411 -16.31 -21.27 21.51
N TRP A 412 -17.16 -20.53 20.85
CA TRP A 412 -17.67 -19.23 21.31
C TRP A 412 -19.06 -19.37 21.94
N SER A 413 -19.19 -18.90 23.18
CA SER A 413 -20.46 -18.90 23.89
C SER A 413 -20.61 -17.60 24.68
N CYS A 414 -21.79 -16.98 24.63
CA CYS A 414 -22.09 -15.73 25.32
C CYS A 414 -23.27 -15.89 26.27
N GLY A 415 -23.31 -15.04 27.29
CA GLY A 415 -24.36 -15.00 28.31
C GLY A 415 -24.15 -13.82 29.24
N THR A 416 -24.54 -13.99 30.51
CA THR A 416 -24.36 -12.98 31.56
C THR A 416 -23.69 -13.58 32.77
N VAL A 417 -22.97 -12.77 33.53
CA VAL A 417 -22.50 -13.12 34.86
C VAL A 417 -23.69 -13.24 35.80
N ASP A 418 -23.88 -14.35 36.42
CA ASP A 418 -24.95 -14.55 37.39
C ASP A 418 -24.50 -14.21 38.83
N GLU A 419 -23.28 -14.62 39.19
CA GLU A 419 -22.73 -14.34 40.51
C GLU A 419 -21.21 -14.20 40.48
N VAL A 420 -20.67 -13.51 41.48
CA VAL A 420 -19.23 -13.32 41.73
C VAL A 420 -18.93 -13.78 43.16
N GLY A 421 -17.94 -14.65 43.34
CA GLY A 421 -17.66 -15.20 44.65
C GLY A 421 -16.38 -16.01 44.75
N ILE A 422 -16.39 -16.94 45.66
CA ILE A 422 -15.32 -17.95 45.87
C ILE A 422 -15.87 -19.30 45.43
N TYR A 423 -15.18 -19.94 44.51
CA TYR A 423 -15.55 -21.24 43.97
C TYR A 423 -14.59 -22.31 44.43
N VAL A 424 -15.13 -23.51 44.73
CA VAL A 424 -14.36 -24.64 45.20
C VAL A 424 -14.53 -25.77 44.17
N VAL A 425 -13.37 -26.29 43.73
CA VAL A 425 -13.30 -27.38 42.77
C VAL A 425 -12.36 -28.46 43.27
N GLY A 426 -12.49 -29.70 42.79
CA GLY A 426 -11.54 -30.77 43.09
C GLY A 426 -10.17 -30.55 42.51
N GLY A 427 -9.11 -30.90 43.18
CA GLY A 427 -7.73 -30.91 42.70
C GLY A 427 -7.39 -32.18 41.90
N PHE A 428 -6.12 -32.51 41.83
CA PHE A 428 -5.57 -33.58 41.00
C PHE A 428 -5.42 -34.92 41.70
N THR A 429 -5.45 -34.93 43.02
CA THR A 429 -5.26 -36.17 43.77
C THR A 429 -6.57 -36.94 43.86
N ALA A 430 -6.48 -38.24 44.16
CA ALA A 430 -7.65 -39.07 44.48
C ALA A 430 -8.24 -38.79 45.86
N ASP A 431 -7.59 -37.95 46.68
CA ASP A 431 -8.03 -37.52 47.98
C ASP A 431 -9.25 -36.59 47.84
N PRO A 432 -10.44 -36.94 48.38
CA PRO A 432 -11.60 -36.08 48.33
C PRO A 432 -11.44 -34.76 49.09
N SER A 433 -10.43 -34.63 49.92
CA SER A 433 -10.05 -33.36 50.59
C SER A 433 -9.18 -32.44 49.76
N ASP A 434 -8.67 -32.88 48.60
CA ASP A 434 -7.96 -32.01 47.65
C ASP A 434 -8.92 -31.06 46.97
N LEU A 435 -9.35 -30.05 47.70
CA LEU A 435 -10.25 -29.00 47.25
C LEU A 435 -9.50 -27.69 47.08
N ARG A 436 -9.70 -27.06 45.93
CA ARG A 436 -9.01 -25.80 45.53
C ARG A 436 -10.03 -24.67 45.52
N ALA A 437 -9.74 -23.58 46.19
CA ALA A 437 -10.59 -22.39 46.24
C ALA A 437 -9.96 -21.23 45.45
N PHE A 438 -10.75 -20.57 44.64
CA PHE A 438 -10.31 -19.37 43.91
C PHE A 438 -11.43 -18.33 43.82
N ARG A 439 -11.02 -17.06 43.66
CA ARG A 439 -11.97 -15.97 43.36
C ARG A 439 -12.36 -16.02 41.90
N GLY A 440 -13.67 -15.93 41.65
CA GLY A 440 -14.19 -16.11 40.31
C GLY A 440 -15.61 -15.59 40.14
N PHE A 441 -16.20 -15.95 39.03
CA PHE A 441 -17.59 -15.68 38.69
C PHE A 441 -18.18 -16.85 37.92
N LEU A 442 -19.50 -16.95 37.96
CA LEU A 442 -20.26 -18.02 37.34
C LEU A 442 -21.29 -17.48 36.37
N SER A 443 -21.51 -18.21 35.29
CA SER A 443 -22.61 -17.99 34.35
C SER A 443 -23.38 -19.32 34.11
N THR A 444 -24.69 -19.28 34.19
CA THR A 444 -25.59 -20.40 33.85
C THR A 444 -26.00 -20.34 32.36
N SER A 445 -25.69 -19.27 31.68
CA SER A 445 -26.02 -19.08 30.28
C SER A 445 -24.86 -19.29 29.32
N VAL A 446 -23.60 -19.22 29.80
CA VAL A 446 -22.40 -19.53 29.03
C VAL A 446 -22.11 -21.03 29.08
N GLN A 447 -21.91 -21.61 27.89
CA GLN A 447 -21.56 -23.04 27.79
C GLN A 447 -20.05 -23.26 27.82
N SER A 448 -19.61 -24.37 28.39
CA SER A 448 -18.22 -24.82 28.40
C SER A 448 -18.13 -26.34 28.28
N SER A 449 -16.96 -26.85 28.00
CA SER A 449 -16.65 -28.27 27.91
C SER A 449 -15.19 -28.50 28.28
N GLY A 450 -14.83 -29.75 28.62
CA GLY A 450 -13.44 -30.14 28.85
C GLY A 450 -12.55 -29.72 27.66
N GLY A 451 -11.40 -29.12 27.96
CA GLY A 451 -10.48 -28.52 26.99
C GLY A 451 -10.66 -27.01 26.77
N ASP A 452 -11.77 -26.40 27.21
CA ASP A 452 -11.98 -24.96 27.23
C ASP A 452 -11.21 -24.27 28.38
N SER A 453 -10.66 -25.02 29.29
CA SER A 453 -9.83 -24.60 30.44
C SER A 453 -8.74 -23.64 29.98
N GLY A 454 -8.59 -22.52 30.68
CA GLY A 454 -7.66 -21.46 30.34
C GLY A 454 -8.19 -20.45 29.32
N GLY A 455 -9.28 -20.76 28.58
CA GLY A 455 -9.83 -19.88 27.56
C GLY A 455 -10.33 -18.54 28.13
N PRO A 456 -10.27 -17.45 27.35
CA PRO A 456 -10.57 -16.12 27.82
C PRO A 456 -12.07 -15.86 27.95
N TRP A 457 -12.45 -15.11 28.99
CA TRP A 457 -13.78 -14.52 29.15
C TRP A 457 -13.69 -13.02 28.96
N ILE A 458 -14.50 -12.47 28.09
CA ILE A 458 -14.49 -11.05 27.76
C ILE A 458 -15.86 -10.40 27.92
N SER A 459 -15.86 -9.10 28.17
CA SER A 459 -17.03 -8.23 28.11
C SER A 459 -16.75 -7.12 27.11
N GLY A 460 -17.40 -7.17 25.94
CA GLY A 460 -17.00 -6.33 24.81
C GLY A 460 -15.54 -6.56 24.41
N ASN A 461 -14.72 -5.53 24.49
CA ASN A 461 -13.28 -5.59 24.20
C ASN A 461 -12.40 -5.70 25.48
N PHE A 462 -13.00 -6.01 26.62
CA PHE A 462 -12.28 -6.06 27.90
C PHE A 462 -12.14 -7.50 28.39
N ALA A 463 -10.95 -7.86 28.80
CA ALA A 463 -10.64 -9.13 29.45
C ALA A 463 -11.22 -9.15 30.87
N VAL A 464 -11.95 -10.22 31.23
CA VAL A 464 -12.67 -10.32 32.52
C VAL A 464 -12.16 -11.49 33.36
N GLY A 465 -11.86 -12.62 32.74
CA GLY A 465 -11.43 -13.81 33.47
C GLY A 465 -10.88 -14.89 32.57
N THR A 466 -10.40 -15.98 33.21
CA THR A 466 -9.88 -17.17 32.55
C THR A 466 -10.75 -18.37 32.94
N HIS A 467 -11.18 -19.17 31.97
CA HIS A 467 -12.05 -20.31 32.21
C HIS A 467 -11.40 -21.37 33.10
N SER A 468 -12.08 -21.75 34.16
CA SER A 468 -11.59 -22.69 35.19
C SER A 468 -12.37 -23.99 35.25
N ALA A 469 -13.71 -23.90 35.34
CA ALA A 469 -14.53 -25.06 35.58
C ALA A 469 -15.91 -24.94 34.91
N GLY A 470 -16.59 -26.04 34.77
CA GLY A 470 -17.94 -26.10 34.26
C GLY A 470 -18.73 -27.27 34.87
N ASP A 471 -19.94 -27.46 34.37
CA ASP A 471 -20.81 -28.55 34.81
C ASP A 471 -20.16 -29.92 34.54
N ARG A 472 -20.13 -30.74 35.53
CA ARG A 472 -19.70 -32.13 35.40
C ARG A 472 -20.88 -32.98 35.01
N VAL A 473 -20.85 -33.60 33.85
CA VAL A 473 -21.85 -34.58 33.44
C VAL A 473 -21.80 -35.79 34.39
N VAL A 474 -22.82 -35.93 35.22
CA VAL A 474 -23.00 -37.10 36.08
C VAL A 474 -24.11 -37.95 35.48
N PRO A 475 -23.85 -39.22 35.11
CA PRO A 475 -24.88 -40.05 34.53
C PRO A 475 -26.17 -40.14 35.41
N GLY A 476 -27.33 -39.81 34.83
CA GLY A 476 -28.62 -39.82 35.51
C GLY A 476 -28.95 -38.56 36.31
N GLN A 477 -28.13 -37.53 36.28
CA GLN A 477 -28.41 -36.19 36.83
C GLN A 477 -28.71 -35.20 35.72
N PRO A 478 -29.57 -34.18 35.97
CA PRO A 478 -29.74 -33.08 35.03
C PRO A 478 -28.43 -32.35 34.77
N ILE A 479 -28.17 -31.97 33.53
CA ILE A 479 -27.05 -31.08 33.16
C ILE A 479 -27.50 -29.67 33.52
N ASN A 480 -26.82 -29.02 34.46
CA ASN A 480 -27.14 -27.65 34.89
C ASN A 480 -26.55 -26.60 33.96
N ASN A 481 -25.60 -26.98 33.11
CA ASN A 481 -24.98 -26.15 32.10
C ASN A 481 -24.53 -24.78 32.65
N PHE A 482 -23.53 -24.80 33.55
CA PHE A 482 -22.90 -23.59 34.06
C PHE A 482 -21.40 -23.58 33.74
N ALA A 483 -20.81 -22.39 33.69
CA ALA A 483 -19.40 -22.18 33.48
C ALA A 483 -18.84 -21.21 34.51
N VAL A 484 -17.67 -21.53 35.03
CA VAL A 484 -16.97 -20.75 36.08
C VAL A 484 -15.63 -20.29 35.55
N ALA A 485 -15.30 -19.04 35.81
CA ALA A 485 -14.00 -18.44 35.51
C ALA A 485 -13.33 -17.86 36.75
N THR A 486 -12.01 -17.91 36.81
CA THR A 486 -11.27 -17.07 37.75
C THR A 486 -11.31 -15.61 37.26
N THR A 487 -11.37 -14.64 38.19
CA THR A 487 -11.28 -13.23 37.81
C THR A 487 -9.86 -12.90 37.33
N LEU A 488 -9.74 -12.18 36.25
CA LEU A 488 -8.43 -11.78 35.74
C LEU A 488 -7.75 -10.78 36.68
N GLU A 489 -8.52 -9.91 37.35
CA GLU A 489 -7.99 -8.95 38.30
C GLU A 489 -7.25 -9.64 39.45
N ASP A 490 -7.88 -10.65 40.11
CA ASP A 490 -7.23 -11.43 41.17
C ASP A 490 -6.04 -12.23 40.63
N ALA A 491 -6.17 -12.82 39.44
CA ALA A 491 -5.10 -13.60 38.81
C ALA A 491 -3.85 -12.77 38.55
N MET A 492 -3.99 -11.56 38.01
CA MET A 492 -2.88 -10.66 37.72
C MET A 492 -2.14 -10.20 39.01
N THR A 493 -2.78 -10.21 40.16
CA THR A 493 -2.09 -9.95 41.43
C THR A 493 -1.01 -10.99 41.75
N ARG A 494 -1.09 -12.17 41.15
CA ARG A 494 -0.11 -13.28 41.34
C ARG A 494 0.99 -13.27 40.31
N LEU A 495 0.88 -12.39 39.31
CA LEU A 495 1.83 -12.23 38.19
C LEU A 495 2.42 -10.81 38.21
N PRO A 496 3.26 -10.47 39.23
CA PRO A 496 3.75 -9.11 39.40
C PRO A 496 4.61 -8.68 38.21
N GLY A 497 4.28 -7.54 37.62
CA GLY A 497 4.99 -6.97 36.46
C GLY A 497 4.58 -7.53 35.10
N VAL A 498 3.79 -8.61 35.06
CA VAL A 498 3.20 -9.11 33.81
C VAL A 498 2.15 -8.09 33.30
N GLN A 499 2.19 -7.79 32.02
CA GLN A 499 1.28 -6.84 31.37
C GLN A 499 0.44 -7.56 30.31
N LEU A 500 -0.88 -7.31 30.35
CA LEU A 500 -1.75 -7.81 29.29
C LEU A 500 -1.36 -7.20 27.94
N GLN A 501 -1.33 -8.00 26.89
CA GLN A 501 -1.13 -7.52 25.54
C GLN A 501 -2.40 -6.83 25.05
N LEU A 502 -2.26 -5.57 24.63
CA LEU A 502 -3.39 -4.74 24.19
C LEU A 502 -3.36 -4.47 22.69
N PHE A 503 -4.53 -4.47 22.09
CA PHE A 503 -4.68 -4.06 20.71
C PHE A 503 -4.55 -2.55 20.58
N LEU A 504 -3.64 -2.13 19.72
CA LEU A 504 -3.35 -0.73 19.41
C LEU A 504 -3.33 -0.51 17.91
N ASN A 505 -4.05 0.50 17.44
CA ASN A 505 -3.97 0.93 16.06
C ASN A 505 -2.81 1.90 15.84
N LYS A 506 -2.26 1.90 14.61
CA LYS A 506 -1.28 2.89 14.18
C LYS A 506 -1.87 4.29 14.20
N PRO A 507 -1.10 5.30 14.65
CA PRO A 507 -1.56 6.67 14.62
C PRO A 507 -1.66 7.18 13.17
N LEU A 508 -2.62 8.05 12.95
CA LEU A 508 -2.84 8.81 11.72
C LEU A 508 -2.54 10.29 11.99
N LEU A 509 -2.05 11.00 10.97
CA LEU A 509 -1.88 12.45 11.00
C LEU A 509 -3.18 13.11 10.53
N THR A 510 -3.66 14.08 11.29
CA THR A 510 -4.90 14.80 10.96
C THR A 510 -4.65 16.24 10.55
N GLU A 511 -3.74 16.94 11.22
CA GLU A 511 -3.42 18.33 10.90
C GLU A 511 -1.97 18.69 11.27
N PRO A 512 -1.16 19.17 10.31
CA PRO A 512 -1.49 19.25 8.89
C PRO A 512 -1.66 17.85 8.29
N ALA A 513 -2.27 17.74 7.11
CA ALA A 513 -2.23 16.50 6.35
C ALA A 513 -0.77 16.13 6.04
N ASP A 514 -0.50 14.84 5.81
CA ASP A 514 0.84 14.38 5.39
C ASP A 514 1.30 15.13 4.13
N GLY A 515 2.52 15.63 4.11
CA GLY A 515 3.03 16.56 3.11
C GLY A 515 2.64 18.03 3.31
N GLY A 516 1.77 18.33 4.27
CA GLY A 516 1.29 19.68 4.54
C GLY A 516 2.26 20.58 5.32
N GLY A 517 1.90 21.85 5.45
CA GLY A 517 2.68 22.86 6.18
C GLY A 517 2.12 23.14 7.57
N VAL A 518 3.01 23.35 8.53
CA VAL A 518 2.70 23.80 9.89
C VAL A 518 3.66 24.94 10.28
N ALA A 519 3.16 26.00 10.91
CA ALA A 519 4.04 27.08 11.37
C ALA A 519 4.95 26.61 12.52
N LEU A 520 6.13 27.17 12.57
CA LEU A 520 7.10 26.93 13.64
C LEU A 520 6.46 27.15 15.02
N GLY A 521 6.57 26.17 15.91
CA GLY A 521 5.99 26.22 17.25
C GLY A 521 4.48 25.97 17.31
N GLN A 522 3.81 25.74 16.19
CA GLN A 522 2.40 25.34 16.18
C GLN A 522 2.24 23.83 16.39
N THR A 523 1.02 23.44 16.68
CA THR A 523 0.69 22.06 17.03
C THR A 523 0.45 21.21 15.79
N ILE A 524 1.09 20.05 15.72
CA ILE A 524 0.80 18.94 14.82
C ILE A 524 -0.16 18.02 15.57
N THR A 525 -1.28 17.64 14.98
CA THR A 525 -2.29 16.78 15.60
C THR A 525 -2.53 15.52 14.78
N GLY A 526 -2.94 14.48 15.48
CA GLY A 526 -3.30 13.22 14.84
C GLY A 526 -4.34 12.46 15.66
N GLN A 527 -4.71 11.30 15.16
CA GLN A 527 -5.69 10.42 15.78
C GLN A 527 -5.23 8.97 15.76
N VAL A 528 -5.47 8.25 16.84
CA VAL A 528 -5.42 6.79 16.89
C VAL A 528 -6.84 6.28 16.69
N PRO A 529 -7.14 5.57 15.59
CA PRO A 529 -8.47 4.99 15.38
C PRO A 529 -8.81 3.93 16.44
N ALA A 530 -10.05 3.87 16.87
CA ALA A 530 -10.49 2.81 17.78
C ALA A 530 -10.81 1.51 17.03
N ALA A 531 -11.49 1.57 15.89
CA ALA A 531 -11.95 0.40 15.14
C ALA A 531 -10.79 -0.55 14.76
N PRO A 532 -10.98 -1.89 14.78
CA PRO A 532 -12.25 -2.59 15.03
C PRO A 532 -12.66 -2.76 16.50
N ALA A 533 -11.86 -2.27 17.46
CA ALA A 533 -12.26 -2.23 18.88
C ALA A 533 -13.28 -1.11 19.15
N SER A 534 -13.90 -1.12 20.32
CA SER A 534 -14.89 -0.13 20.73
C SER A 534 -14.28 1.22 21.13
N ALA A 535 -13.02 1.21 21.56
CA ALA A 535 -12.28 2.39 22.01
C ALA A 535 -10.78 2.19 21.83
N VAL A 536 -9.99 3.23 21.99
CA VAL A 536 -8.54 3.13 22.16
C VAL A 536 -8.25 2.66 23.58
N ALA A 537 -7.25 1.78 23.74
CA ALA A 537 -6.84 1.29 25.07
C ALA A 537 -6.49 2.45 26.00
N ALA A 538 -7.06 2.45 27.20
CA ALA A 538 -6.84 3.52 28.17
C ALA A 538 -5.37 3.62 28.57
N GLY A 539 -4.85 4.84 28.73
CA GLY A 539 -3.44 5.09 29.07
C GLY A 539 -2.47 4.98 27.90
N SER A 540 -2.95 4.75 26.67
CA SER A 540 -2.11 4.73 25.48
C SER A 540 -1.47 6.11 25.25
N LYS A 541 -0.29 6.08 24.64
CA LYS A 541 0.48 7.25 24.21
C LYS A 541 0.89 7.07 22.76
N VAL A 542 1.23 8.17 22.11
CA VAL A 542 1.93 8.13 20.83
C VAL A 542 3.40 8.49 21.06
N ARG A 543 4.28 7.58 20.70
CA ARG A 543 5.74 7.78 20.70
C ARG A 543 6.12 8.39 19.35
N ILE A 544 6.67 9.59 19.39
CA ILE A 544 7.10 10.36 18.21
C ILE A 544 8.63 10.33 18.17
N THR A 545 9.17 9.86 17.08
CA THR A 545 10.64 9.80 16.86
C THR A 545 11.00 10.68 15.67
N VAL A 546 11.76 11.75 15.96
CA VAL A 546 12.36 12.63 14.95
C VAL A 546 13.83 12.26 14.82
N PRO A 547 14.38 12.00 13.63
CA PRO A 547 15.78 11.67 13.45
C PRO A 547 16.71 12.70 14.08
N GLY A 548 17.64 12.23 14.92
CA GLY A 548 18.58 13.09 15.63
C GLY A 548 18.03 13.75 16.92
N HIS A 549 16.83 13.40 17.34
CA HIS A 549 16.23 13.83 18.61
C HIS A 549 15.81 12.63 19.45
N GLU A 550 15.74 12.80 20.76
CA GLU A 550 15.18 11.80 21.67
C GLU A 550 13.68 11.61 21.35
N PRO A 551 13.16 10.37 21.40
CA PRO A 551 11.74 10.10 21.23
C PRO A 551 10.89 10.79 22.31
N VAL A 552 9.75 11.32 21.91
CA VAL A 552 8.79 11.99 22.81
C VAL A 552 7.50 11.18 22.85
N GLU A 553 6.99 10.90 24.04
CA GLU A 553 5.69 10.27 24.23
C GLU A 553 4.64 11.32 24.60
N VAL A 554 3.57 11.40 23.81
CA VAL A 554 2.43 12.28 24.05
C VAL A 554 1.18 11.45 24.40
N PRO A 555 0.32 11.90 25.29
CA PRO A 555 -0.88 11.15 25.67
C PRO A 555 -1.88 11.09 24.51
N VAL A 556 -2.65 10.01 24.49
CA VAL A 556 -3.84 9.85 23.65
C VAL A 556 -5.07 10.10 24.51
N ASP A 557 -5.95 11.00 24.10
CA ASP A 557 -7.19 11.29 24.82
C ASP A 557 -8.27 10.23 24.57
N SER A 558 -9.43 10.38 25.22
CA SER A 558 -10.55 9.43 25.09
C SER A 558 -11.18 9.40 23.68
N ALA A 559 -10.95 10.42 22.86
CA ALA A 559 -11.35 10.45 21.46
C ALA A 559 -10.29 9.89 20.52
N GLY A 560 -9.15 9.44 21.06
CA GLY A 560 -8.02 8.91 20.28
C GLY A 560 -7.10 10.02 19.76
N GLN A 561 -7.27 11.29 20.16
CA GLN A 561 -6.47 12.39 19.65
C GLN A 561 -5.12 12.49 20.37
N TRP A 562 -4.10 12.87 19.62
CA TRP A 562 -2.76 13.15 20.11
C TRP A 562 -2.20 14.40 19.44
N GLN A 563 -1.24 15.05 20.08
CA GLN A 563 -0.64 16.27 19.54
C GLN A 563 0.79 16.46 20.05
N PHE A 564 1.62 17.11 19.23
CA PHE A 564 2.94 17.60 19.63
C PHE A 564 3.28 18.91 18.94
N THR A 565 4.22 19.67 19.49
CA THR A 565 4.64 20.95 18.93
C THR A 565 5.66 20.75 17.82
N ALA A 566 5.46 21.42 16.68
CA ALA A 566 6.41 21.42 15.58
C ALA A 566 7.79 21.93 16.04
N PRO A 567 8.88 21.13 15.91
CA PRO A 567 10.20 21.51 16.37
C PRO A 567 10.83 22.60 15.49
N SER A 568 11.88 23.25 15.99
CA SER A 568 12.76 24.12 15.19
C SER A 568 13.99 23.34 14.70
N PRO A 569 14.64 23.72 13.56
CA PRO A 569 14.35 24.89 12.70
C PRO A 569 13.20 24.64 11.71
N ALA A 570 12.79 25.71 11.02
CA ALA A 570 11.89 25.61 9.87
C ALA A 570 12.52 24.78 8.75
N GLY A 571 11.69 24.02 8.02
CA GLY A 571 12.12 23.14 6.96
C GLY A 571 11.33 21.82 6.94
N ARG A 572 11.80 20.86 6.16
CA ARG A 572 11.18 19.53 6.07
C ARG A 572 11.37 18.77 7.38
N LEU A 573 10.27 18.36 7.99
CA LEU A 573 10.25 17.52 9.18
C LEU A 573 9.73 16.14 8.82
N ARG A 574 10.59 15.14 8.94
CA ARG A 574 10.21 13.73 8.83
C ARG A 574 10.25 13.10 10.22
N PHE A 575 9.20 12.38 10.58
CA PHE A 575 9.11 11.71 11.87
C PHE A 575 8.33 10.41 11.75
N THR A 576 8.53 9.52 12.71
CA THR A 576 7.68 8.35 12.89
C THR A 576 6.83 8.53 14.14
N ALA A 577 5.61 7.99 14.11
CA ALA A 577 4.72 7.93 15.24
C ALA A 577 4.22 6.49 15.43
N GLU A 578 4.14 6.03 16.68
CA GLU A 578 3.72 4.70 17.06
C GLU A 578 2.85 4.79 18.33
N THR A 579 1.71 4.10 18.32
CA THR A 579 0.90 3.98 19.55
C THR A 579 1.54 2.94 20.45
N VAL A 580 1.74 3.29 21.73
CA VAL A 580 2.35 2.44 22.73
C VAL A 580 1.52 2.41 24.01
N ASN A 581 1.51 1.25 24.68
CA ASN A 581 0.90 1.08 26.01
C ASN A 581 1.63 -0.05 26.73
N GLY A 582 2.51 0.31 27.68
CA GLY A 582 3.45 -0.65 28.25
C GLY A 582 4.34 -1.26 27.18
N PHE A 583 4.35 -2.59 27.08
CA PHE A 583 5.06 -3.35 26.04
C PHE A 583 4.23 -3.54 24.75
N SER A 584 2.96 -3.15 24.75
CA SER A 584 2.12 -3.22 23.52
C SER A 584 2.44 -2.09 22.55
N HIS A 585 2.59 -2.43 21.27
CA HIS A 585 2.97 -1.54 20.19
C HIS A 585 2.07 -1.71 18.96
N SER A 586 1.75 -0.61 18.27
CA SER A 586 0.98 -0.65 17.02
C SER A 586 1.83 -0.85 15.77
N GLY A 587 3.16 -0.75 15.92
CA GLY A 587 4.06 -0.48 14.80
C GLY A 587 4.02 0.99 14.35
N ALA A 588 5.12 1.45 13.76
CA ALA A 588 5.31 2.86 13.40
C ALA A 588 4.64 3.23 12.08
N SER A 589 4.08 4.44 12.02
CA SER A 589 3.73 5.17 10.80
C SER A 589 4.77 6.25 10.54
N THR A 590 5.12 6.51 9.28
CA THR A 590 6.06 7.58 8.91
C THR A 590 5.29 8.73 8.30
N PHE A 591 5.59 9.95 8.73
CA PHE A 591 4.99 11.19 8.27
C PHE A 591 6.05 12.19 7.84
N GLU A 592 5.67 13.06 6.91
CA GLU A 592 6.52 14.16 6.45
C GLU A 592 5.70 15.44 6.36
N VAL A 593 6.09 16.48 7.10
CA VAL A 593 5.45 17.79 7.05
C VAL A 593 6.51 18.87 6.83
N THR A 594 6.09 20.07 6.41
CA THR A 594 6.99 21.22 6.30
C THR A 594 6.74 22.17 7.45
N VAL A 595 7.74 22.37 8.30
CA VAL A 595 7.72 23.41 9.32
C VAL A 595 8.02 24.76 8.62
N LEU A 596 7.04 25.63 8.60
CA LEU A 596 7.07 26.92 7.92
C LEU A 596 7.71 28.00 8.79
N PRO A 597 8.46 28.95 8.21
CA PRO A 597 8.96 30.11 8.96
C PRO A 597 7.79 30.99 9.45
N SER A 598 8.04 31.90 10.38
CA SER A 598 7.00 32.80 10.93
C SER A 598 6.39 33.74 9.88
N GLU A 599 7.11 34.01 8.78
CA GLU A 599 6.65 34.83 7.66
C GLU A 599 6.86 34.07 6.36
N LEU A 600 5.87 34.10 5.47
CA LEU A 600 5.96 33.49 4.14
C LEU A 600 6.53 34.50 3.12
N PRO A 601 7.50 34.11 2.27
CA PRO A 601 7.92 34.92 1.14
C PRO A 601 6.81 34.99 0.08
N ALA A 602 6.83 36.00 -0.81
CA ALA A 602 5.89 36.03 -1.93
C ALA A 602 6.09 34.79 -2.84
N PRO A 603 5.03 34.14 -3.33
CA PRO A 603 5.17 33.04 -4.28
C PRO A 603 5.67 33.57 -5.62
N ALA A 604 6.31 32.72 -6.41
CA ALA A 604 6.64 33.07 -7.79
C ALA A 604 5.59 32.48 -8.74
N ILE A 605 5.15 33.25 -9.74
CA ILE A 605 4.32 32.77 -10.85
C ILE A 605 5.27 32.49 -12.02
N ALA A 606 5.43 31.22 -12.39
CA ALA A 606 6.32 30.78 -13.47
C ALA A 606 5.60 30.72 -14.82
N GLY A 607 4.34 30.34 -14.81
CA GLY A 607 3.51 30.25 -16.00
C GLY A 607 2.10 30.81 -15.80
N PRO A 608 1.59 31.59 -16.79
CA PRO A 608 2.20 32.11 -18.02
C PRO A 608 3.32 33.12 -17.79
N ALA A 609 4.22 33.30 -18.79
CA ALA A 609 5.27 34.30 -18.70
C ALA A 609 4.68 35.73 -18.71
N GLU A 610 5.38 36.70 -18.12
CA GLU A 610 4.97 38.12 -18.16
C GLU A 610 4.85 38.63 -19.60
N GLY A 611 3.70 39.26 -19.89
CA GLY A 611 3.40 39.76 -21.21
C GLY A 611 3.15 38.71 -22.29
N ALA A 612 3.07 37.46 -21.97
CA ALA A 612 2.81 36.39 -22.93
C ALA A 612 1.47 36.56 -23.66
N ALA A 613 1.41 36.20 -24.94
CA ALA A 613 0.19 36.04 -25.70
C ALA A 613 -0.11 34.55 -25.90
N LEU A 614 -1.24 34.07 -25.37
CA LEU A 614 -1.63 32.65 -25.35
C LEU A 614 -2.94 32.47 -26.13
N THR A 615 -3.12 31.35 -26.79
CA THR A 615 -4.39 31.02 -27.45
C THR A 615 -5.35 30.26 -26.54
N ALA A 616 -4.86 29.74 -25.42
CA ALA A 616 -5.64 29.11 -24.37
C ALA A 616 -4.93 29.29 -23.01
N LEU A 617 -5.70 29.40 -21.95
CA LEU A 617 -5.21 29.43 -20.57
C LEU A 617 -5.75 28.21 -19.86
N GLU A 618 -4.93 27.18 -19.68
CA GLU A 618 -5.33 25.92 -19.02
C GLU A 618 -5.05 25.96 -17.51
N ARG A 619 -3.94 26.57 -17.13
CA ARG A 619 -3.51 26.64 -15.71
C ARG A 619 -2.58 27.82 -15.47
N ILE A 620 -2.47 28.20 -14.22
CA ILE A 620 -1.43 29.11 -13.70
C ILE A 620 -0.57 28.30 -12.75
N GLU A 621 0.75 28.38 -12.93
CA GLU A 621 1.69 27.57 -12.17
C GLU A 621 2.88 28.39 -11.69
N GLY A 622 3.55 27.85 -10.65
CA GLY A 622 4.68 28.57 -10.08
C GLY A 622 5.40 27.78 -8.99
N THR A 623 6.14 28.53 -8.18
CA THR A 623 6.87 28.00 -7.03
C THR A 623 6.52 28.76 -5.76
N GLY A 624 6.65 28.08 -4.63
CA GLY A 624 6.32 28.63 -3.32
C GLY A 624 6.96 27.85 -2.20
N THR A 625 6.59 28.19 -0.98
CA THR A 625 7.03 27.45 0.22
C THR A 625 6.27 26.14 0.31
N PRO A 626 6.94 24.97 0.30
CA PRO A 626 6.27 23.68 0.41
C PRO A 626 5.31 23.62 1.60
N GLY A 627 4.12 23.08 1.39
CA GLY A 627 3.08 22.97 2.40
C GLY A 627 2.22 24.23 2.63
N ALA A 628 2.57 25.38 2.05
CA ALA A 628 1.72 26.56 2.03
C ALA A 628 0.62 26.42 0.96
N THR A 629 -0.50 27.10 1.14
CA THR A 629 -1.55 27.20 0.13
C THR A 629 -1.37 28.49 -0.65
N VAL A 630 -1.29 28.39 -1.99
CA VAL A 630 -1.31 29.56 -2.88
C VAL A 630 -2.75 29.84 -3.27
N GLU A 631 -3.17 31.08 -3.04
CA GLU A 631 -4.49 31.60 -3.43
C GLU A 631 -4.31 32.58 -4.60
N LEU A 632 -5.02 32.31 -5.70
CA LEU A 632 -5.09 33.21 -6.84
C LEU A 632 -6.30 34.13 -6.76
N SER A 633 -6.10 35.38 -7.19
CA SER A 633 -7.13 36.39 -7.30
C SER A 633 -6.89 37.28 -8.53
N GLY A 634 -7.87 38.12 -8.89
CA GLY A 634 -7.84 38.96 -10.09
C GLY A 634 -8.75 38.44 -11.19
N ASP A 635 -8.25 38.37 -12.45
CA ASP A 635 -9.05 37.92 -13.59
C ASP A 635 -9.34 36.41 -13.59
N THR A 636 -8.66 35.66 -12.76
CA THR A 636 -8.98 34.27 -12.41
C THR A 636 -8.73 34.02 -10.93
N ALA A 637 -9.42 33.03 -10.36
CA ALA A 637 -9.33 32.67 -8.95
C ALA A 637 -9.18 31.16 -8.81
N GLY A 638 -8.60 30.72 -7.71
CA GLY A 638 -8.41 29.32 -7.36
C GLY A 638 -7.35 29.15 -6.31
N GLN A 639 -7.13 27.94 -5.86
CA GLN A 639 -6.11 27.64 -4.86
C GLN A 639 -5.41 26.33 -5.15
N ALA A 640 -4.17 26.20 -4.67
CA ALA A 640 -3.40 24.97 -4.71
C ALA A 640 -2.43 24.91 -3.54
N VAL A 641 -2.20 23.72 -3.01
CA VAL A 641 -1.14 23.48 -2.03
C VAL A 641 0.20 23.34 -2.76
N VAL A 642 1.23 23.99 -2.25
CA VAL A 642 2.59 23.85 -2.77
C VAL A 642 3.13 22.48 -2.41
N GLY A 643 3.50 21.71 -3.42
CA GLY A 643 4.08 20.37 -3.23
C GLY A 643 5.44 20.40 -2.52
N LEU A 644 5.91 19.24 -2.08
CA LEU A 644 7.24 19.10 -1.45
C LEU A 644 8.40 19.47 -2.37
N ASP A 645 8.17 19.48 -3.69
CA ASP A 645 9.11 19.96 -4.71
C ASP A 645 9.11 21.48 -4.86
N GLY A 646 8.31 22.18 -4.06
CA GLY A 646 8.15 23.63 -4.09
C GLY A 646 7.31 24.16 -5.25
N LYS A 647 6.58 23.29 -5.98
CA LYS A 647 5.75 23.69 -7.14
C LYS A 647 4.27 23.73 -6.78
N TRP A 648 3.55 24.59 -7.48
CA TRP A 648 2.10 24.65 -7.42
C TRP A 648 1.49 24.90 -8.80
N ALA A 649 0.28 24.43 -9.01
CA ALA A 649 -0.48 24.67 -10.22
C ALA A 649 -1.98 24.78 -9.89
N VAL A 650 -2.62 25.82 -10.39
CA VAL A 650 -4.06 26.04 -10.30
C VAL A 650 -4.66 25.89 -11.69
N PRO A 651 -5.53 24.91 -11.93
CA PRO A 651 -6.24 24.78 -13.19
C PRO A 651 -7.22 25.93 -13.37
N VAL A 652 -7.30 26.48 -14.59
CA VAL A 652 -8.29 27.48 -14.96
C VAL A 652 -9.43 26.77 -15.65
N THR A 653 -10.60 26.82 -15.02
CA THR A 653 -11.83 26.18 -15.53
C THR A 653 -12.85 27.24 -15.91
N GLY A 654 -13.69 26.96 -16.90
CA GLY A 654 -14.74 27.87 -17.37
C GLY A 654 -14.67 28.16 -18.87
N GLU A 655 -15.53 29.06 -19.32
CA GLU A 655 -15.54 29.50 -20.73
C GLU A 655 -14.30 30.31 -21.08
N ALA A 656 -13.76 30.12 -22.28
CA ALA A 656 -12.59 30.85 -22.75
C ALA A 656 -12.90 32.35 -22.80
N ARG A 657 -12.17 33.15 -22.02
CA ARG A 657 -12.17 34.60 -22.04
C ARG A 657 -10.94 35.09 -22.79
N TYR A 658 -11.11 36.12 -23.63
CA TYR A 658 -10.02 36.73 -24.36
C TYR A 658 -9.76 38.15 -23.84
N GLY A 659 -8.56 38.63 -23.99
CA GLY A 659 -8.13 39.94 -23.53
C GLY A 659 -6.94 39.87 -22.57
N SER A 660 -6.68 40.99 -21.91
CA SER A 660 -5.64 41.10 -20.91
C SER A 660 -6.07 40.46 -19.60
N PHE A 661 -5.18 39.70 -18.98
CA PHE A 661 -5.35 39.09 -17.69
C PHE A 661 -4.30 39.63 -16.73
N THR A 662 -4.72 39.89 -15.50
CA THR A 662 -3.82 40.16 -14.38
C THR A 662 -4.24 39.30 -13.22
N VAL A 663 -3.31 38.46 -12.78
CA VAL A 663 -3.50 37.56 -11.64
C VAL A 663 -2.56 37.92 -10.50
N LYS A 664 -3.04 37.74 -9.29
CA LYS A 664 -2.25 37.88 -8.06
C LYS A 664 -2.22 36.55 -7.33
N ALA A 665 -1.06 36.18 -6.81
CA ALA A 665 -0.86 35.00 -5.99
C ALA A 665 -0.36 35.40 -4.61
N VAL A 666 -0.96 34.86 -3.56
CA VAL A 666 -0.57 35.05 -2.16
C VAL A 666 -0.43 33.67 -1.54
N GLN A 667 0.61 33.46 -0.75
CA GLN A 667 0.73 32.25 0.06
C GLN A 667 0.12 32.45 1.43
N THR A 668 -0.65 31.45 1.86
CA THR A 668 -1.23 31.38 3.21
C THR A 668 -0.87 30.07 3.88
N ALA A 669 -0.75 30.06 5.20
CA ALA A 669 -0.63 28.86 6.00
C ALA A 669 -1.17 29.11 7.40
N ARG A 670 -1.61 28.05 8.09
CA ARG A 670 -2.17 28.17 9.44
C ARG A 670 -1.15 28.74 10.41
N GLY A 671 -1.54 29.79 11.10
CA GLY A 671 -0.71 30.44 12.13
C GLY A 671 0.46 31.27 11.60
N VAL A 672 0.55 31.47 10.28
CA VAL A 672 1.58 32.30 9.62
C VAL A 672 0.93 33.51 8.96
N VAL A 673 1.61 34.64 9.00
CA VAL A 673 1.15 35.85 8.27
C VAL A 673 1.19 35.55 6.77
N ALA A 674 0.11 35.92 6.07
CA ALA A 674 0.03 35.76 4.61
C ALA A 674 1.17 36.50 3.91
N SER A 675 1.70 35.91 2.85
CA SER A 675 2.81 36.50 2.08
C SER A 675 2.42 37.80 1.38
N PRO A 676 3.38 38.65 1.00
CA PRO A 676 3.16 39.65 -0.02
C PRO A 676 2.62 39.03 -1.32
N ALA A 677 1.80 39.76 -2.07
CA ALA A 677 1.25 39.29 -3.34
C ALA A 677 2.30 39.35 -4.46
N ALA A 678 2.44 38.28 -5.22
CA ALA A 678 3.07 38.28 -6.54
C ALA A 678 2.00 38.58 -7.60
N SER A 679 2.33 39.34 -8.64
CA SER A 679 1.43 39.67 -9.73
C SER A 679 2.00 39.24 -11.07
N ARG A 680 1.11 38.87 -11.99
CA ARG A 680 1.46 38.45 -13.36
C ARG A 680 0.43 38.96 -14.35
N SER A 681 0.88 39.57 -15.47
CA SER A 681 0.01 40.03 -16.55
C SER A 681 0.36 39.33 -17.86
N PHE A 682 -0.66 38.92 -18.61
CA PHE A 682 -0.54 38.25 -19.90
C PHE A 682 -1.82 38.49 -20.72
N THR A 683 -1.82 38.08 -21.97
CA THR A 683 -2.97 38.23 -22.86
C THR A 683 -3.41 36.88 -23.41
N VAL A 684 -4.72 36.61 -23.37
CA VAL A 684 -5.30 35.46 -24.06
C VAL A 684 -5.95 35.95 -25.33
N VAL A 685 -5.44 35.48 -26.46
CA VAL A 685 -5.90 35.88 -27.80
C VAL A 685 -6.73 34.75 -28.41
N PRO A 686 -7.76 35.04 -29.16
CA PRO A 686 -8.52 34.02 -29.86
C PRO A 686 -7.63 33.26 -30.87
N PRO A 687 -7.91 31.98 -31.15
CA PRO A 687 -7.18 31.23 -32.18
C PRO A 687 -7.32 31.91 -33.54
N SER A 688 -6.43 31.64 -34.50
CA SER A 688 -6.54 32.15 -35.82
C SER A 688 -7.82 31.64 -36.51
N PRO A 689 -8.58 32.48 -37.24
CA PRO A 689 -9.75 32.02 -37.98
C PRO A 689 -9.34 31.07 -39.10
N ALA A 690 -10.23 30.14 -39.45
CA ALA A 690 -10.00 29.26 -40.60
C ALA A 690 -10.65 29.83 -41.87
N VAL A 691 -10.01 29.61 -43.01
CA VAL A 691 -10.56 29.91 -44.36
C VAL A 691 -10.93 28.58 -45.02
N ALA A 692 -12.16 28.46 -45.53
CA ALA A 692 -12.69 27.17 -45.99
C ALA A 692 -12.64 27.00 -47.51
N ASN A 693 -12.88 28.09 -48.28
CA ASN A 693 -13.10 27.99 -49.71
C ASN A 693 -11.98 28.56 -50.59
N ILE A 694 -10.90 29.09 -50.01
CA ILE A 694 -9.69 29.51 -50.73
C ILE A 694 -8.50 28.90 -50.00
N ARG A 695 -7.63 28.25 -50.77
CA ARG A 695 -6.37 27.69 -50.25
C ARG A 695 -5.19 28.56 -50.68
N ASP A 696 -4.14 28.58 -49.90
CA ASP A 696 -2.94 29.31 -50.29
C ASP A 696 -2.36 28.77 -51.59
N GLY A 697 -2.03 29.69 -52.53
CA GLY A 697 -1.56 29.40 -53.88
C GLY A 697 -2.63 28.89 -54.84
N GLN A 698 -3.90 28.89 -54.48
CA GLN A 698 -5.00 28.39 -55.35
C GLN A 698 -5.16 29.28 -56.60
N ARG A 699 -5.40 28.64 -57.74
CA ARG A 699 -5.68 29.35 -59.02
C ARG A 699 -7.15 29.24 -59.36
N PHE A 700 -7.74 30.34 -59.80
CA PHE A 700 -9.10 30.42 -60.30
C PHE A 700 -9.10 30.89 -61.75
N ALA A 701 -9.95 30.31 -62.58
CA ALA A 701 -10.25 30.88 -63.87
C ALA A 701 -10.94 32.29 -63.73
N HIS A 702 -10.78 33.17 -64.67
CA HIS A 702 -11.27 34.59 -64.63
C HIS A 702 -12.73 34.73 -64.21
N ASP A 703 -13.57 33.81 -64.56
CA ASP A 703 -15.01 33.77 -64.28
C ASP A 703 -15.41 32.87 -63.12
N ALA A 704 -14.45 32.11 -62.52
CA ALA A 704 -14.67 31.12 -61.50
C ALA A 704 -14.22 31.59 -60.09
N VAL A 705 -13.85 32.87 -59.94
CA VAL A 705 -13.47 33.41 -58.61
C VAL A 705 -14.68 33.42 -57.69
N PRO A 706 -14.57 32.90 -56.44
CA PRO A 706 -15.69 32.93 -55.52
C PRO A 706 -16.15 34.38 -55.25
N ARG A 707 -17.45 34.63 -55.23
CA ARG A 707 -17.99 35.97 -54.90
C ARG A 707 -17.79 36.30 -53.40
N ARG A 708 -17.55 35.30 -52.57
CA ARG A 708 -17.34 35.42 -51.10
C ARG A 708 -16.24 34.52 -50.66
N ILE A 709 -15.47 35.00 -49.70
CA ILE A 709 -14.57 34.17 -48.89
C ILE A 709 -15.31 33.73 -47.63
N THR A 710 -15.19 32.45 -47.27
CA THR A 710 -15.91 31.85 -46.14
C THR A 710 -14.98 31.07 -45.24
N GLY A 711 -15.36 30.91 -43.98
CA GLY A 711 -14.55 30.16 -43.01
C GLY A 711 -15.26 29.98 -41.68
N SER A 712 -14.49 29.59 -40.68
CA SER A 712 -14.92 29.48 -39.29
C SER A 712 -14.09 30.39 -38.39
N ALA A 713 -14.70 30.85 -37.30
CA ALA A 713 -14.10 31.71 -36.30
C ALA A 713 -14.83 31.48 -34.96
N VAL A 714 -14.32 32.07 -33.88
CA VAL A 714 -15.01 32.08 -32.61
C VAL A 714 -16.40 32.72 -32.75
N LYS A 715 -17.39 32.09 -32.12
CA LYS A 715 -18.75 32.64 -32.11
C LYS A 715 -18.77 34.04 -31.50
N GLY A 716 -19.40 35.00 -32.15
CA GLY A 716 -19.44 36.42 -31.75
C GLY A 716 -18.19 37.22 -32.12
N ALA A 717 -17.22 36.64 -32.82
CA ALA A 717 -16.02 37.37 -33.24
C ALA A 717 -16.31 38.34 -34.36
N ALA A 718 -15.65 39.50 -34.33
CA ALA A 718 -15.54 40.38 -35.47
C ALA A 718 -14.41 39.91 -36.38
N VAL A 719 -14.73 39.43 -37.58
CA VAL A 719 -13.75 38.95 -38.55
C VAL A 719 -13.40 40.05 -39.53
N THR A 720 -12.13 40.40 -39.66
CA THR A 720 -11.63 41.34 -40.65
C THR A 720 -10.92 40.54 -41.75
N VAL A 721 -11.40 40.66 -42.95
CA VAL A 721 -10.81 40.09 -44.17
C VAL A 721 -10.22 41.24 -44.98
N THR A 722 -8.92 41.23 -45.21
CA THR A 722 -8.25 42.21 -46.05
C THR A 722 -7.83 41.54 -47.36
N VAL A 723 -8.33 42.05 -48.48
CA VAL A 723 -7.96 41.56 -49.80
C VAL A 723 -7.21 42.67 -50.49
N ASP A 724 -5.98 42.44 -50.93
CA ASP A 724 -5.06 43.43 -51.53
C ASP A 724 -5.03 44.77 -50.78
N GLY A 725 -5.02 44.69 -49.43
CA GLY A 725 -4.99 45.86 -48.57
C GLY A 725 -6.33 46.52 -48.28
N VAL A 726 -7.44 46.06 -48.89
CA VAL A 726 -8.79 46.60 -48.64
C VAL A 726 -9.53 45.72 -47.56
N PRO A 727 -9.84 46.29 -46.40
CA PRO A 727 -10.50 45.53 -45.33
C PRO A 727 -12.01 45.44 -45.54
N VAL A 728 -12.57 44.27 -45.22
CA VAL A 728 -14.02 43.99 -45.18
C VAL A 728 -14.32 43.31 -43.85
N GLN A 729 -15.34 43.76 -43.13
CA GLN A 729 -15.76 43.21 -41.87
C GLN A 729 -16.87 42.16 -42.05
N ALA A 730 -16.81 41.11 -41.27
CA ALA A 730 -17.83 40.10 -41.17
C ALA A 730 -18.05 39.72 -39.72
N ALA A 731 -19.26 39.45 -39.28
CA ALA A 731 -19.55 38.86 -38.00
C ALA A 731 -19.49 37.33 -38.08
N SER A 732 -19.18 36.68 -36.97
CA SER A 732 -19.13 35.22 -36.90
C SER A 732 -20.15 34.70 -35.87
N ASP A 733 -20.97 33.73 -36.27
CA ASP A 733 -21.80 32.91 -35.39
C ASP A 733 -21.20 31.50 -35.14
N GLY A 734 -19.93 31.36 -35.48
CA GLY A 734 -19.15 30.13 -35.63
C GLY A 734 -18.69 29.91 -37.07
N ALA A 735 -19.49 30.39 -38.06
CA ALA A 735 -19.11 30.52 -39.43
C ALA A 735 -19.10 32.00 -39.85
N TRP A 736 -18.27 32.40 -40.79
CA TRP A 736 -18.21 33.76 -41.31
C TRP A 736 -18.16 33.77 -42.84
N SER A 737 -18.59 34.86 -43.42
CA SER A 737 -18.60 35.09 -44.87
C SER A 737 -18.40 36.56 -45.18
N ALA A 738 -17.38 36.89 -45.97
CA ALA A 738 -17.09 38.23 -46.44
C ALA A 738 -17.15 38.29 -47.96
N PRO A 739 -17.66 39.37 -48.56
CA PRO A 739 -17.63 39.52 -49.99
C PRO A 739 -16.20 39.72 -50.51
N LEU A 740 -15.84 39.07 -51.61
CA LEU A 740 -14.66 39.39 -52.39
C LEU A 740 -14.94 40.57 -53.30
N PRO A 741 -13.97 41.48 -53.54
CA PRO A 741 -14.10 42.53 -54.48
C PRO A 741 -14.53 41.99 -55.86
N ALA A 742 -15.52 42.67 -56.54
CA ALA A 742 -15.94 42.29 -57.88
C ALA A 742 -14.87 42.71 -58.85
N GLY A 743 -14.58 41.87 -59.87
CA GLY A 743 -13.69 42.22 -60.99
C GLY A 743 -12.19 42.24 -60.53
N LEU A 744 -11.77 41.30 -59.66
CA LEU A 744 -10.34 41.13 -59.39
C LEU A 744 -9.56 40.93 -60.70
N ALA A 745 -8.48 41.69 -60.89
CA ALA A 745 -7.64 41.65 -62.12
C ALA A 745 -6.94 40.28 -62.26
N ALA A 746 -6.52 39.90 -63.43
CA ALA A 746 -5.64 38.75 -63.60
C ALA A 746 -4.33 38.99 -62.87
N GLY A 747 -3.89 38.00 -62.04
CA GLY A 747 -2.69 38.16 -61.23
C GLY A 747 -2.82 37.48 -59.86
N THR A 748 -1.84 37.69 -58.97
CA THR A 748 -1.83 37.17 -57.62
C THR A 748 -2.47 38.16 -56.65
N HIS A 749 -3.37 37.72 -55.85
CA HIS A 749 -4.06 38.47 -54.81
C HIS A 749 -3.69 37.95 -53.42
N THR A 750 -3.60 38.86 -52.47
CA THR A 750 -3.30 38.55 -51.08
C THR A 750 -4.54 38.64 -50.23
N VAL A 751 -4.73 37.69 -49.30
CA VAL A 751 -5.82 37.71 -48.34
C VAL A 751 -5.22 37.58 -46.96
N THR A 752 -5.58 38.50 -46.06
CA THR A 752 -5.27 38.42 -44.63
C THR A 752 -6.56 38.34 -43.85
N VAL A 753 -6.72 37.32 -43.01
CA VAL A 753 -7.91 37.14 -42.17
C VAL A 753 -7.50 37.21 -40.71
N ARG A 754 -8.19 38.00 -39.92
CA ARG A 754 -8.00 38.14 -38.50
C ARG A 754 -9.35 38.17 -37.80
N GLN A 755 -9.45 37.60 -36.63
CA GLN A 755 -10.63 37.77 -35.76
C GLN A 755 -10.31 38.55 -34.50
N THR A 756 -11.32 39.26 -34.00
CA THR A 756 -11.25 40.00 -32.75
C THR A 756 -12.43 39.60 -31.85
N VAL A 757 -12.16 39.22 -30.62
CA VAL A 757 -13.15 38.86 -29.58
C VAL A 757 -12.82 39.67 -28.35
N ASP A 758 -13.76 40.38 -27.79
CA ASP A 758 -13.61 41.22 -26.59
C ASP A 758 -12.37 42.17 -26.63
N GLY A 759 -12.08 42.67 -27.83
CA GLY A 759 -10.93 43.57 -28.08
C GLY A 759 -9.59 42.86 -28.28
N ALA A 760 -9.50 41.54 -28.03
CA ALA A 760 -8.31 40.75 -28.32
C ALA A 760 -8.27 40.25 -29.75
N ALA A 761 -7.18 40.50 -30.45
CA ALA A 761 -7.05 40.11 -31.86
C ALA A 761 -6.21 38.83 -32.00
N SER A 762 -6.64 37.93 -32.89
CA SER A 762 -5.89 36.69 -33.21
C SER A 762 -4.62 37.01 -34.01
N ALA A 763 -3.72 36.04 -34.10
CA ALA A 763 -2.73 36.04 -35.18
C ALA A 763 -3.45 36.03 -36.55
N PRO A 764 -2.90 36.74 -37.56
CA PRO A 764 -3.48 36.77 -38.91
C PRO A 764 -3.26 35.44 -39.63
N VAL A 765 -4.22 35.06 -40.44
CA VAL A 765 -4.07 34.03 -41.47
C VAL A 765 -3.79 34.74 -42.77
N ASN A 766 -2.65 34.51 -43.37
CA ASN A 766 -2.28 35.06 -44.68
C ASN A 766 -2.30 33.95 -45.71
N LEU A 767 -2.92 34.19 -46.82
CA LEU A 767 -2.94 33.32 -47.99
C LEU A 767 -2.92 34.12 -49.26
N THR A 768 -2.53 33.48 -50.34
CA THR A 768 -2.52 34.05 -51.72
C THR A 768 -3.40 33.20 -52.63
N PHE A 769 -3.98 33.81 -53.66
CA PHE A 769 -4.58 33.11 -54.76
C PHE A 769 -4.32 33.85 -56.08
N ALA A 770 -4.40 33.16 -57.20
CA ALA A 770 -4.19 33.73 -58.47
C ALA A 770 -5.46 33.70 -59.35
N VAL A 771 -5.70 34.73 -60.09
CA VAL A 771 -6.77 34.80 -61.10
C VAL A 771 -6.12 34.73 -62.49
N ASP A 772 -6.54 33.76 -63.26
CA ASP A 772 -6.06 33.58 -64.62
C ASP A 772 -6.63 34.69 -65.57
N PRO A 773 -5.89 35.13 -66.56
CA PRO A 773 -6.37 36.09 -67.46
C PRO A 773 -7.60 35.59 -68.26
N ALA A 774 -8.49 36.50 -68.61
CA ALA A 774 -9.66 36.18 -69.46
C ALA A 774 -9.20 35.50 -70.75
N PRO A 775 -9.84 34.46 -71.19
CA PRO A 775 -9.52 33.85 -72.51
C PRO A 775 -9.63 34.88 -73.63
N VAL A 776 -8.54 35.08 -74.38
CA VAL A 776 -8.54 35.94 -75.54
C VAL A 776 -9.43 35.27 -76.60
N VAL A 777 -10.62 35.86 -76.88
CA VAL A 777 -11.43 35.44 -77.99
C VAL A 777 -10.74 35.96 -79.23
N VAL A 778 -10.01 35.09 -79.92
CA VAL A 778 -9.52 35.39 -81.27
C VAL A 778 -10.74 35.28 -82.24
N PRO A 779 -11.08 36.36 -82.95
CA PRO A 779 -12.15 36.29 -84.00
C PRO A 779 -11.76 35.26 -85.08
N ALA A 780 -12.62 34.30 -85.33
CA ALA A 780 -12.46 33.39 -86.44
C ALA A 780 -12.63 34.19 -87.75
N GLY A 781 -11.51 34.44 -88.43
CA GLY A 781 -11.51 35.16 -89.64
C GLY A 781 -10.43 34.77 -90.67
N VAL A 782 -10.85 34.09 -91.73
CA VAL A 782 -10.23 33.87 -93.04
C VAL A 782 -9.17 32.77 -93.09
N THR A 783 -9.59 31.70 -93.73
CA THR A 783 -8.76 30.68 -94.38
C THR A 783 -8.08 31.26 -95.60
N PRO A 784 -6.83 31.05 -95.84
CA PRO A 784 -6.19 30.93 -97.12
C PRO A 784 -5.89 29.46 -97.44
N ALA A 785 -6.22 29.08 -98.69
CA ALA A 785 -6.06 27.75 -99.25
C ALA A 785 -4.58 27.29 -99.40
N GLY A 786 -4.38 26.08 -99.12
CA GLY A 786 -3.51 25.08 -99.70
C GLY A 786 -2.06 25.48 -100.08
N ILE A 787 -1.14 24.82 -99.50
CA ILE A 787 0.00 24.17 -100.20
C ILE A 787 0.40 22.90 -99.36
N SER A 788 0.36 21.74 -100.05
CA SER A 788 0.95 20.48 -99.63
C SER A 788 2.44 20.55 -99.54
N GLY A 789 3.00 20.24 -98.53
CA GLY A 789 4.45 20.03 -98.35
C GLY A 789 4.75 19.08 -97.19
N GLN A 790 4.91 17.84 -97.57
CA GLN A 790 5.27 16.75 -96.72
C GLN A 790 6.77 16.89 -96.30
N LEU A 791 7.09 16.98 -95.08
CA LEU A 791 8.47 16.72 -94.56
C LEU A 791 8.42 15.81 -93.41
N PRO A 792 9.47 14.97 -93.20
CA PRO A 792 9.40 13.70 -92.45
C PRO A 792 9.47 13.83 -90.98
N ALA A 793 8.90 12.90 -90.34
CA ALA A 793 8.93 12.57 -88.94
C ALA A 793 10.40 12.32 -88.49
N THR A 794 10.84 13.12 -87.55
CA THR A 794 11.97 12.66 -86.65
C THR A 794 11.50 12.72 -85.26
N GLY A 795 11.56 11.53 -84.65
CA GLY A 795 11.03 11.15 -83.37
C GLY A 795 11.53 11.96 -82.16
N ALA A 796 10.61 12.15 -81.30
CA ALA A 796 10.85 12.44 -79.92
C ALA A 796 9.82 11.70 -79.04
N ASP A 797 9.72 10.44 -79.24
CA ASP A 797 9.13 9.49 -78.28
C ASP A 797 10.23 9.13 -77.32
N GLY A 798 10.33 9.79 -76.16
CA GLY A 798 11.29 9.40 -75.16
C GLY A 798 11.35 10.30 -73.92
N LEU A 799 10.56 11.34 -73.79
CA LEU A 799 10.68 12.29 -72.69
C LEU A 799 9.46 12.37 -71.75
N LEU A 800 8.42 11.57 -71.95
CA LEU A 800 7.23 11.57 -71.09
C LEU A 800 7.20 10.48 -70.04
N THR A 801 8.14 9.53 -70.04
CA THR A 801 8.21 8.46 -69.03
C THR A 801 9.17 8.82 -67.89
N ALA A 802 9.99 9.84 -67.94
CA ALA A 802 10.92 10.23 -66.87
C ALA A 802 10.26 11.22 -65.85
N ALA A 803 9.18 11.91 -66.20
CA ALA A 803 8.52 12.83 -65.27
C ALA A 803 7.54 12.16 -64.28
N GLY A 804 7.09 10.92 -64.59
CA GLY A 804 6.12 10.18 -63.74
C GLY A 804 6.74 9.49 -62.53
N VAL A 805 8.03 9.17 -62.60
CA VAL A 805 8.70 8.46 -61.51
C VAL A 805 9.25 9.41 -60.44
N GLY A 806 9.57 10.62 -60.79
CA GLY A 806 10.06 11.67 -59.87
C GLY A 806 8.98 12.17 -58.88
N ALA A 807 7.74 12.28 -59.33
CA ALA A 807 6.62 12.74 -58.48
C ALA A 807 6.18 11.69 -57.45
N GLY A 808 6.29 10.38 -57.79
CA GLY A 808 5.96 9.28 -56.85
C GLY A 808 6.94 9.14 -55.67
N VAL A 809 8.22 9.37 -55.93
CA VAL A 809 9.27 9.26 -54.89
C VAL A 809 9.22 10.43 -53.91
N LEU A 810 8.83 11.64 -54.36
CA LEU A 810 8.68 12.80 -53.48
C LEU A 810 7.41 12.72 -52.60
N LEU A 811 6.34 12.09 -53.07
CA LEU A 811 5.12 11.87 -52.28
C LEU A 811 5.31 10.78 -51.20
N LEU A 812 6.04 9.69 -51.50
CA LEU A 812 6.35 8.64 -50.56
C LEU A 812 7.39 9.11 -49.51
N GLY A 813 8.36 9.94 -49.86
CA GLY A 813 9.31 10.56 -48.93
C GLY A 813 8.63 11.55 -47.97
N GLY A 814 7.65 12.32 -48.43
CA GLY A 814 6.89 13.28 -47.62
C GLY A 814 6.00 12.60 -46.57
N VAL A 815 5.36 11.50 -46.91
CA VAL A 815 4.51 10.71 -46.00
C VAL A 815 5.37 10.01 -44.94
N ALA A 816 6.54 9.49 -45.32
CA ALA A 816 7.47 8.87 -44.34
C ALA A 816 8.03 9.89 -43.34
N LEU A 817 8.30 11.14 -43.76
CA LEU A 817 8.81 12.20 -42.89
C LEU A 817 7.72 12.72 -41.92
N VAL A 818 6.47 12.76 -42.32
CA VAL A 818 5.32 13.16 -41.50
C VAL A 818 4.99 12.07 -40.49
N LEU A 819 5.09 10.79 -40.85
CA LEU A 819 4.89 9.67 -39.93
C LEU A 819 6.05 9.51 -38.91
N ALA A 820 7.28 9.78 -39.31
CA ALA A 820 8.45 9.78 -38.41
C ALA A 820 8.36 10.94 -37.39
N ARG A 821 7.91 12.14 -37.80
CA ARG A 821 7.70 13.26 -36.88
C ARG A 821 6.51 13.08 -35.92
N ARG A 822 5.52 12.25 -36.25
CA ARG A 822 4.43 11.91 -35.34
C ARG A 822 4.84 10.85 -34.29
N ARG A 823 5.86 10.02 -34.57
CA ARG A 823 6.41 9.05 -33.59
C ARG A 823 7.41 9.67 -32.59
N SER A 824 7.96 10.84 -32.86
CA SER A 824 8.88 11.51 -31.93
C SER A 824 8.19 12.54 -31.01
N ARG A 825 6.85 12.62 -31.00
CA ARG A 825 6.05 13.52 -30.15
C ARG A 825 4.92 12.77 -29.41
N ARG A 826 5.12 11.49 -29.15
CA ARG A 826 4.32 10.76 -28.16
C ARG A 826 5.22 10.18 -27.10
#